data_b383dbcb5849fd607f59278ae730bdd3
#
_entry.id   b383dbcb5849fd607f59278ae730bdd3
#
_cell.length_a   1.000
_cell.length_b   1.000
_cell.length_c   1.000
_cell.angle_alpha   90.00
_cell.angle_beta   90.00
_cell.angle_gamma   90.00
#
_symmetry.space_group_name_H-M   'P 1'
#
loop_
_entity.id
_entity.type
_entity.pdbx_description
1 polymer ?
#
loop_
_entity_poly.entity_id
_entity_poly.type
_entity_poly.pdbx_seq_one_letter_code
_entity_poly.pdbx_strand_id
1 'polypeptide(L)'
;AGLLKYFQAKGKLGDEQMKWFQDNLLTPFAQGISAYTSAKVALADDFTALNKRFKNGRTLGIPSKFRKMLSQEVLGGIYTNEQAVRAYLYDKAGEDLGLNKADTQDLIALVEGNGELKAYAEALSKITKLDTGYPSIPEQWLGGSIATDMAVVSNRAQRAEFLQEFTNNKEQIFSDQNMKLIKQIYGNDYADALSNILERMETGQNRKKGKDKEFNSAMNWINQSVGAVMAINMRSAILQQMSIVNYMNWNFNNPIKMGIAMANVPQFMKDYMMILNSDFLKERRGGMAIEVNLADIADSNPGNLFLRLNKKVLELGFKPTQWGDSNAIAFGGATWYRNRYNQLIEQGVSESEANSQAMLEFQEVSETAQQSSRVDKVSRQQASDIGRLILAFANTPLQYARETRKATSDLVNGRGDWKTNASKILYYGVAQNIIFTALQQGLFALLLSDADDKEYEKTDKKLMYSLNGVADGMLRGMGYAGAVVAALKNLGMEYYDQRQKREKGERVYDGSLKLVQRGLSISPPISKKIGDIVEGQKFETWKQYKNDPFYQGFAYANYFSGLTNLPADRIFKKIENLKAASQDSTEAWQSVFLALGWSPYNVGVDIEYNIPYSTYNSRKSNARTRPQRKQPQRKRSKRSPVPDKLPEGVLGRANKDGTMDIKPGLSAEKRKKVIAHEQVHLDQFKSGKLDYTDSDITWKGQKIPRTADSKIFYNGKLYIEGAKSLPWEKEANKLSKNKV
;
A
#
# COMPACT_ATOMS: atom_id res chain seq x y z
N ALA A 1 10.80 4.02 22.81
CA ALA A 1 10.67 2.73 23.51
C ALA A 1 11.57 1.62 22.92
N GLY A 2 11.67 1.47 21.59
CA GLY A 2 12.43 0.37 20.99
C GLY A 2 13.93 0.32 21.37
N LEU A 3 14.60 1.44 21.50
CA LEU A 3 15.99 1.52 21.94
C LEU A 3 16.12 1.33 23.45
N LEU A 4 15.18 1.84 24.22
CA LEU A 4 15.22 1.77 25.70
C LEU A 4 15.13 0.34 26.25
N LYS A 5 14.62 -0.61 25.49
CA LYS A 5 14.58 -2.04 25.88
C LYS A 5 15.94 -2.64 26.23
N TYR A 6 17.02 -2.07 25.72
CA TYR A 6 18.38 -2.53 26.03
C TYR A 6 18.81 -2.16 27.45
N PHE A 7 18.14 -1.19 28.10
CA PHE A 7 18.35 -0.83 29.49
C PHE A 7 17.50 -1.66 30.47
N GLN A 8 16.59 -2.48 29.98
CA GLN A 8 15.70 -3.28 30.80
C GLN A 8 16.37 -4.57 31.29
N ALA A 9 16.31 -4.81 32.58
CA ALA A 9 16.61 -6.11 33.19
C ALA A 9 15.52 -7.15 32.86
N LYS A 10 15.67 -8.38 33.37
CA LYS A 10 14.64 -9.42 33.29
C LYS A 10 13.60 -9.25 34.40
N GLY A 11 12.38 -9.74 34.14
CA GLY A 11 11.30 -9.79 35.12
C GLY A 11 10.88 -8.43 35.65
N LYS A 12 10.42 -8.41 36.91
CA LYS A 12 9.87 -7.20 37.57
C LYS A 12 10.82 -6.01 37.59
N LEU A 13 12.11 -6.23 37.78
CA LEU A 13 13.09 -5.14 37.76
C LEU A 13 13.12 -4.43 36.39
N GLY A 14 13.01 -5.20 35.31
CA GLY A 14 12.91 -4.63 33.95
C GLY A 14 11.63 -3.85 33.73
N ASP A 15 10.53 -4.28 34.34
CA ASP A 15 9.23 -3.56 34.27
C ASP A 15 9.32 -2.22 35.04
N GLU A 16 9.93 -2.22 36.24
CA GLU A 16 10.17 -1.02 37.03
C GLU A 16 11.06 -0.02 36.29
N GLN A 17 12.15 -0.49 35.68
CA GLN A 17 13.03 0.35 34.87
C GLN A 17 12.28 0.94 33.66
N MET A 18 11.48 0.14 32.95
CA MET A 18 10.71 0.65 31.82
C MET A 18 9.63 1.63 32.26
N LYS A 19 8.98 1.36 33.40
CA LYS A 19 8.01 2.27 33.99
C LYS A 19 8.66 3.62 34.31
N TRP A 20 9.86 3.60 34.89
CA TRP A 20 10.60 4.83 35.14
C TRP A 20 10.88 5.65 33.85
N PHE A 21 11.34 5.01 32.78
CA PHE A 21 11.48 5.67 31.48
C PHE A 21 10.14 6.14 30.91
N GLN A 22 9.09 5.36 31.10
CA GLN A 22 7.74 5.72 30.68
C GLN A 22 7.30 7.01 31.37
N ASP A 23 7.43 7.07 32.70
CA ASP A 23 6.95 8.19 33.52
C ASP A 23 7.80 9.47 33.30
N ASN A 24 9.12 9.34 33.16
CA ASN A 24 10.02 10.47 33.09
C ASN A 24 10.40 10.94 31.69
N LEU A 25 10.18 10.12 30.65
CA LEU A 25 10.57 10.49 29.28
C LEU A 25 9.43 10.34 28.26
N LEU A 26 8.79 9.18 28.20
CA LEU A 26 7.84 8.90 27.14
C LEU A 26 6.46 9.51 27.39
N THR A 27 5.99 9.54 28.62
CA THR A 27 4.73 10.19 29.00
C THR A 27 4.81 11.72 28.86
N PRO A 28 5.83 12.41 29.35
CA PRO A 28 6.03 13.85 29.07
C PRO A 28 6.08 14.16 27.58
N PHE A 29 6.76 13.32 26.79
CA PHE A 29 6.76 13.48 25.33
C PHE A 29 5.35 13.31 24.73
N ALA A 30 4.62 12.27 25.09
CA ALA A 30 3.29 11.99 24.57
C ALA A 30 2.28 13.08 24.94
N GLN A 31 2.33 13.56 26.18
CA GLN A 31 1.51 14.67 26.68
C GLN A 31 1.83 15.97 25.94
N GLY A 32 3.12 16.30 25.80
CA GLY A 32 3.55 17.47 25.06
C GLY A 32 3.13 17.44 23.60
N ILE A 33 3.26 16.29 22.93
CA ILE A 33 2.79 16.11 21.54
C ILE A 33 1.27 16.21 21.45
N SER A 34 0.51 15.66 22.39
CA SER A 34 -0.94 15.77 22.40
C SER A 34 -1.39 17.22 22.55
N ALA A 35 -0.80 17.96 23.49
CA ALA A 35 -1.09 19.38 23.69
C ALA A 35 -0.70 20.23 22.46
N TYR A 36 0.48 19.97 21.88
CA TYR A 36 0.93 20.59 20.64
C TYR A 36 -0.02 20.32 19.47
N THR A 37 -0.52 19.10 19.33
CA THR A 37 -1.50 18.73 18.32
C THR A 37 -2.80 19.51 18.49
N SER A 38 -3.29 19.64 19.72
CA SER A 38 -4.49 20.43 20.01
C SER A 38 -4.30 21.92 19.69
N ALA A 39 -3.12 22.49 20.00
CA ALA A 39 -2.81 23.86 19.62
C ALA A 39 -2.75 24.07 18.10
N LYS A 40 -2.21 23.12 17.36
CA LYS A 40 -2.21 23.14 15.88
C LYS A 40 -3.62 23.07 15.29
N VAL A 41 -4.47 22.21 15.84
CA VAL A 41 -5.87 22.08 15.38
C VAL A 41 -6.63 23.37 15.68
N ALA A 42 -6.46 23.96 16.87
CA ALA A 42 -7.07 25.23 17.22
C ALA A 42 -6.65 26.36 16.25
N LEU A 43 -5.36 26.45 15.92
CA LEU A 43 -4.86 27.42 14.92
C LEU A 43 -5.48 27.18 13.53
N ALA A 44 -5.60 25.91 13.11
CA ALA A 44 -6.21 25.55 11.84
C ALA A 44 -7.72 25.89 11.81
N ASP A 45 -8.41 25.68 12.93
CA ASP A 45 -9.83 26.04 13.08
C ASP A 45 -10.00 27.56 13.06
N ASP A 46 -9.14 28.32 13.76
CA ASP A 46 -9.10 29.80 13.74
C ASP A 46 -8.86 30.34 12.32
N PHE A 47 -7.87 29.78 11.61
CA PHE A 47 -7.59 30.13 10.21
C PHE A 47 -8.76 29.80 9.27
N THR A 48 -9.42 28.67 9.50
CA THR A 48 -10.62 28.29 8.75
C THR A 48 -11.79 29.22 9.03
N ALA A 49 -11.99 29.60 10.28
CA ALA A 49 -13.02 30.55 10.68
C ALA A 49 -12.77 31.94 10.10
N LEU A 50 -11.50 32.39 10.13
CA LEU A 50 -11.07 33.63 9.48
C LEU A 50 -11.39 33.62 7.99
N ASN A 51 -10.97 32.57 7.31
CA ASN A 51 -11.25 32.42 5.88
C ASN A 51 -12.76 32.40 5.56
N LYS A 52 -13.60 31.82 6.45
CA LYS A 52 -15.06 31.86 6.27
C LYS A 52 -15.64 33.28 6.42
N ARG A 53 -15.12 34.09 7.35
CA ARG A 53 -15.56 35.50 7.54
C ARG A 53 -15.32 36.32 6.28
N PHE A 54 -14.18 36.13 5.62
CA PHE A 54 -13.83 36.84 4.37
C PHE A 54 -14.44 36.21 3.12
N LYS A 55 -14.98 34.99 3.21
CA LYS A 55 -15.62 34.29 2.10
C LYS A 55 -17.14 34.42 2.14
N ASN A 56 -17.69 35.60 1.99
CA ASN A 56 -19.15 35.73 1.88
C ASN A 56 -19.75 34.74 0.86
N GLY A 57 -20.35 33.66 1.32
CA GLY A 57 -21.31 32.83 0.60
C GLY A 57 -20.81 31.53 -0.02
N ARG A 58 -21.48 30.50 0.41
CA ARG A 58 -21.77 29.18 -0.19
C ARG A 58 -20.65 28.31 -0.74
N THR A 59 -20.52 27.23 -0.04
CA THR A 59 -19.88 25.94 -0.31
C THR A 59 -20.34 25.32 -1.62
N LEU A 60 -19.43 24.61 -2.22
CA LEU A 60 -19.41 23.71 -3.37
C LEU A 60 -18.70 24.30 -4.59
N GLY A 61 -17.37 24.18 -4.60
CA GLY A 61 -16.59 24.19 -5.85
C GLY A 61 -16.41 25.53 -6.55
N ILE A 62 -17.12 26.57 -6.15
CA ILE A 62 -17.02 27.91 -6.78
C ILE A 62 -16.06 28.76 -5.95
N PRO A 63 -14.98 29.34 -6.53
CA PRO A 63 -14.09 30.23 -5.80
C PRO A 63 -14.89 31.43 -5.29
N SER A 64 -14.84 31.71 -3.99
CA SER A 64 -15.44 32.92 -3.43
C SER A 64 -14.80 34.18 -4.05
N LYS A 65 -15.52 35.29 -4.06
CA LYS A 65 -15.03 36.58 -4.57
C LYS A 65 -13.67 36.93 -3.93
N PHE A 66 -13.53 36.73 -2.62
CA PHE A 66 -12.29 36.98 -1.88
C PHE A 66 -11.15 36.04 -2.28
N ARG A 67 -11.41 34.75 -2.50
CA ARG A 67 -10.38 33.80 -2.96
C ARG A 67 -9.91 34.12 -4.38
N LYS A 68 -10.81 34.56 -5.25
CA LYS A 68 -10.43 35.08 -6.58
C LYS A 68 -9.58 36.32 -6.45
N MET A 69 -9.92 37.22 -5.53
CA MET A 69 -9.14 38.42 -5.25
C MET A 69 -7.73 38.07 -4.78
N LEU A 70 -7.56 37.14 -3.81
CA LEU A 70 -6.23 36.69 -3.37
C LEU A 70 -5.39 36.09 -4.49
N SER A 71 -5.99 35.35 -5.40
CA SER A 71 -5.30 34.74 -6.55
C SER A 71 -5.14 35.67 -7.77
N GLN A 72 -5.66 36.88 -7.70
CA GLN A 72 -5.55 37.86 -8.79
C GLN A 72 -4.10 38.32 -8.90
N GLU A 73 -3.61 38.31 -10.16
CA GLU A 73 -2.30 38.81 -10.49
C GLU A 73 -2.25 40.35 -10.42
N VAL A 74 -1.15 40.88 -9.91
CA VAL A 74 -0.91 42.30 -9.71
C VAL A 74 0.50 42.66 -10.19
N LEU A 75 0.78 43.97 -10.32
CA LEU A 75 2.08 44.51 -10.78
C LEU A 75 2.55 43.85 -12.08
N GLY A 76 1.69 43.88 -13.08
CA GLY A 76 1.99 43.34 -14.42
C GLY A 76 2.03 41.81 -14.50
N GLY A 77 1.42 41.12 -13.56
CA GLY A 77 1.36 39.64 -13.54
C GLY A 77 2.53 38.96 -12.82
N ILE A 78 3.40 39.75 -12.17
CA ILE A 78 4.58 39.21 -11.46
C ILE A 78 4.19 38.61 -10.12
N TYR A 79 3.26 39.26 -9.41
CA TYR A 79 2.83 38.86 -8.06
C TYR A 79 1.31 38.62 -8.00
N THR A 80 0.86 38.04 -6.90
CA THR A 80 -0.57 37.89 -6.57
C THR A 80 -0.93 38.73 -5.34
N ASN A 81 -2.21 39.01 -5.14
CA ASN A 81 -2.67 39.67 -3.92
C ASN A 81 -2.34 38.87 -2.65
N GLU A 82 -2.29 37.52 -2.72
CA GLU A 82 -1.85 36.67 -1.60
C GLU A 82 -0.39 36.94 -1.27
N GLN A 83 0.48 37.05 -2.27
CA GLN A 83 1.88 37.41 -2.08
C GLN A 83 2.03 38.83 -1.55
N ALA A 84 1.21 39.77 -1.99
CA ALA A 84 1.19 41.14 -1.45
C ALA A 84 0.83 41.15 0.05
N VAL A 85 -0.20 40.40 0.47
CA VAL A 85 -0.57 40.27 1.88
C VAL A 85 0.58 39.68 2.71
N ARG A 86 1.26 38.65 2.18
CA ARG A 86 2.42 38.06 2.86
C ARG A 86 3.59 39.04 2.93
N ALA A 87 3.90 39.75 1.87
CA ALA A 87 4.93 40.79 1.86
C ALA A 87 4.66 41.89 2.90
N TYR A 88 3.42 42.36 2.96
CA TYR A 88 3.00 43.33 3.99
C TYR A 88 3.21 42.82 5.42
N LEU A 89 2.87 41.55 5.67
CA LEU A 89 3.00 40.94 7.00
C LEU A 89 4.47 40.70 7.38
N TYR A 90 5.30 40.25 6.43
CA TYR A 90 6.73 40.08 6.64
C TYR A 90 7.46 41.42 6.87
N ASP A 91 7.17 42.43 6.08
CA ASP A 91 7.70 43.77 6.25
C ASP A 91 7.31 44.33 7.64
N LYS A 92 6.04 44.18 8.03
CA LYS A 92 5.56 44.60 9.34
C LYS A 92 6.24 43.84 10.49
N ALA A 93 6.68 42.61 10.27
CA ALA A 93 7.48 41.83 11.21
C ALA A 93 8.99 42.18 11.20
N GLY A 94 9.40 43.11 10.34
CA GLY A 94 10.80 43.54 10.21
C GLY A 94 11.69 42.60 9.40
N GLU A 95 11.10 41.75 8.59
CA GLU A 95 11.81 40.77 7.74
C GLU A 95 12.23 41.40 6.40
N ASP A 96 13.42 41.08 5.92
CA ASP A 96 13.89 41.48 4.59
C ASP A 96 13.28 40.55 3.52
N LEU A 97 12.48 41.13 2.63
CA LEU A 97 11.80 40.40 1.57
C LEU A 97 12.72 39.88 0.45
N GLY A 98 13.97 40.38 0.39
CA GLY A 98 14.88 40.08 -0.72
C GLY A 98 14.41 40.58 -2.09
N LEU A 99 13.46 41.52 -2.11
CA LEU A 99 12.95 42.22 -3.29
C LEU A 99 13.61 43.56 -3.47
N ASN A 100 13.46 44.15 -4.66
CA ASN A 100 13.86 45.55 -4.82
C ASN A 100 12.90 46.46 -4.04
N LYS A 101 13.39 47.67 -3.68
CA LYS A 101 12.63 48.62 -2.87
C LYS A 101 11.32 49.09 -3.50
N ALA A 102 11.29 49.20 -4.84
CA ALA A 102 10.09 49.62 -5.54
C ALA A 102 8.99 48.55 -5.48
N ASP A 103 9.30 47.31 -5.80
CA ASP A 103 8.34 46.18 -5.72
C ASP A 103 7.84 46.01 -4.26
N THR A 104 8.72 46.14 -3.27
CA THR A 104 8.34 46.05 -1.85
C THR A 104 7.32 47.14 -1.52
N GLN A 105 7.60 48.41 -1.88
CA GLN A 105 6.71 49.52 -1.61
C GLN A 105 5.37 49.38 -2.33
N ASP A 106 5.40 48.94 -3.58
CA ASP A 106 4.19 48.73 -4.38
C ASP A 106 3.29 47.63 -3.83
N LEU A 107 3.87 46.50 -3.36
CA LEU A 107 3.14 45.41 -2.68
C LEU A 107 2.50 45.89 -1.38
N ILE A 108 3.23 46.65 -0.56
CA ILE A 108 2.71 47.19 0.68
C ILE A 108 1.60 48.20 0.44
N ALA A 109 1.81 49.16 -0.48
CA ALA A 109 0.82 50.16 -0.85
C ALA A 109 -0.48 49.55 -1.42
N LEU A 110 -0.37 48.44 -2.14
CA LEU A 110 -1.51 47.68 -2.64
C LEU A 110 -2.39 47.11 -1.52
N VAL A 111 -1.76 46.58 -0.45
CA VAL A 111 -2.50 46.07 0.71
C VAL A 111 -3.09 47.21 1.53
N GLU A 112 -2.33 48.28 1.76
CA GLU A 112 -2.81 49.46 2.48
C GLU A 112 -3.94 50.18 1.80
N GLY A 113 -3.91 50.23 0.44
CA GLY A 113 -4.96 50.81 -0.39
C GLY A 113 -6.23 49.96 -0.54
N ASN A 114 -6.17 48.70 -0.08
CA ASN A 114 -7.31 47.78 -0.14
C ASN A 114 -7.77 47.35 1.25
N GLY A 115 -8.89 47.92 1.72
CA GLY A 115 -9.41 47.67 3.06
C GLY A 115 -9.71 46.21 3.37
N GLU A 116 -10.12 45.37 2.39
CA GLU A 116 -10.37 43.95 2.59
C GLU A 116 -9.05 43.16 2.78
N LEU A 117 -8.03 43.46 1.98
CA LEU A 117 -6.71 42.83 2.10
C LEU A 117 -6.03 43.22 3.43
N LYS A 118 -6.08 44.51 3.80
CA LYS A 118 -5.54 45.02 5.07
C LYS A 118 -6.22 44.36 6.26
N ALA A 119 -7.55 44.35 6.31
CA ALA A 119 -8.31 43.72 7.37
C ALA A 119 -8.01 42.21 7.51
N TYR A 120 -7.80 41.52 6.39
CA TYR A 120 -7.40 40.12 6.36
C TYR A 120 -5.98 39.91 6.90
N ALA A 121 -5.03 40.75 6.49
CA ALA A 121 -3.64 40.72 6.97
C ALA A 121 -3.58 40.96 8.49
N GLU A 122 -4.30 41.96 9.00
CA GLU A 122 -4.36 42.25 10.44
C GLU A 122 -4.99 41.11 11.23
N ALA A 123 -6.02 40.46 10.68
CA ALA A 123 -6.63 39.31 11.33
C ALA A 123 -5.70 38.07 11.34
N LEU A 124 -4.93 37.85 10.28
CA LEU A 124 -3.89 36.80 10.22
C LEU A 124 -2.83 37.04 11.29
N SER A 125 -2.33 38.24 11.42
CA SER A 125 -1.33 38.64 12.46
C SER A 125 -1.84 38.31 13.87
N LYS A 126 -3.15 38.52 14.14
CA LYS A 126 -3.73 38.24 15.45
C LYS A 126 -3.85 36.74 15.78
N ILE A 127 -4.13 35.90 14.81
CA ILE A 127 -4.29 34.47 15.08
C ILE A 127 -2.95 33.73 15.23
N THR A 128 -1.85 34.29 14.72
CA THR A 128 -0.51 33.68 14.86
C THR A 128 -0.01 33.65 16.31
N LYS A 129 -0.47 34.58 17.15
CA LYS A 129 -0.05 34.72 18.56
C LYS A 129 1.47 34.84 18.77
N LEU A 130 2.19 35.29 17.75
CA LEU A 130 3.63 35.58 17.82
C LEU A 130 3.89 37.03 18.24
N ASP A 131 5.00 37.29 18.93
CA ASP A 131 5.38 38.63 19.35
C ASP A 131 5.57 39.58 18.16
N THR A 132 6.10 39.05 17.04
CA THR A 132 6.25 39.77 15.77
C THR A 132 4.94 39.87 14.99
N GLY A 133 3.89 39.14 15.40
CA GLY A 133 2.60 39.06 14.71
C GLY A 133 2.59 38.19 13.44
N TYR A 134 3.73 37.75 12.93
CA TYR A 134 3.86 36.87 11.77
C TYR A 134 5.16 36.05 11.81
N PRO A 135 5.20 34.84 11.17
CA PRO A 135 6.41 33.99 11.21
C PRO A 135 7.56 34.62 10.43
N SER A 136 8.79 34.21 10.78
CA SER A 136 9.98 34.58 10.01
C SER A 136 9.90 34.16 8.57
N ILE A 137 10.42 35.00 7.68
CA ILE A 137 10.38 34.77 6.24
C ILE A 137 11.20 33.55 5.82
N PRO A 138 10.64 32.58 5.06
CA PRO A 138 11.40 31.49 4.49
C PRO A 138 12.21 31.94 3.26
N GLU A 139 13.35 31.30 2.99
CA GLU A 139 14.27 31.64 1.90
C GLU A 139 13.59 31.73 0.52
N GLN A 140 12.52 30.97 0.30
CA GLN A 140 11.74 30.96 -0.95
C GLN A 140 10.26 31.31 -0.70
N TRP A 141 10.02 32.40 0.04
CA TRP A 141 8.68 32.80 0.46
C TRP A 141 7.71 33.04 -0.70
N LEU A 142 8.18 33.48 -1.86
CA LEU A 142 7.36 33.72 -3.05
C LEU A 142 6.65 32.46 -3.56
N GLY A 143 7.24 31.28 -3.34
CA GLY A 143 6.64 30.00 -3.73
C GLY A 143 5.60 29.46 -2.75
N GLY A 144 5.54 30.01 -1.54
CA GLY A 144 4.62 29.58 -0.51
C GLY A 144 3.25 30.26 -0.58
N SER A 145 2.41 29.97 0.42
CA SER A 145 1.06 30.55 0.60
C SER A 145 0.87 30.96 2.07
N ILE A 146 -0.17 31.73 2.35
CA ILE A 146 -0.56 32.05 3.74
C ILE A 146 -0.78 30.76 4.55
N ALA A 147 -1.32 29.71 3.94
CA ALA A 147 -1.48 28.42 4.60
C ALA A 147 -0.13 27.78 4.98
N THR A 148 0.90 27.95 4.14
CA THR A 148 2.27 27.48 4.48
C THR A 148 2.88 28.29 5.63
N ASP A 149 2.63 29.59 5.68
CA ASP A 149 3.08 30.44 6.77
C ASP A 149 2.41 30.01 8.10
N MET A 150 1.11 29.76 8.09
CA MET A 150 0.38 29.25 9.26
C MET A 150 0.93 27.88 9.71
N ALA A 151 1.33 27.03 8.78
CA ALA A 151 1.98 25.76 9.09
C ALA A 151 3.37 25.96 9.76
N VAL A 152 4.13 26.95 9.33
CA VAL A 152 5.42 27.30 9.95
C VAL A 152 5.23 27.81 11.38
N VAL A 153 4.22 28.65 11.63
CA VAL A 153 3.86 29.10 12.99
C VAL A 153 3.65 27.92 13.92
N SER A 154 2.86 26.96 13.47
CA SER A 154 2.54 25.79 14.30
C SER A 154 3.74 24.86 14.53
N ASN A 155 4.76 24.88 13.66
CA ASN A 155 5.84 23.90 13.71
C ASN A 155 7.12 24.37 14.44
N ARG A 156 7.35 25.66 14.65
CA ARG A 156 8.64 26.14 15.18
C ARG A 156 8.58 26.73 16.58
N ALA A 157 7.73 27.72 16.82
CA ALA A 157 7.77 28.47 18.07
C ALA A 157 7.10 27.73 19.24
N GLN A 158 5.99 27.02 18.97
CA GLN A 158 5.18 26.45 20.06
C GLN A 158 5.61 25.02 20.45
N ARG A 159 6.30 24.26 19.58
CA ARG A 159 6.69 22.89 19.90
C ARG A 159 7.64 22.78 21.08
N ALA A 160 8.64 23.66 21.16
CA ALA A 160 9.63 23.69 22.26
C ALA A 160 8.95 23.93 23.60
N GLU A 161 7.96 24.84 23.65
CA GLU A 161 7.19 25.16 24.85
C GLU A 161 6.42 23.93 25.35
N PHE A 162 5.68 23.23 24.46
CA PHE A 162 4.94 22.04 24.85
C PHE A 162 5.82 20.84 25.21
N LEU A 163 7.06 20.80 24.75
CA LEU A 163 8.02 19.71 25.03
C LEU A 163 9.05 20.09 26.11
N GLN A 164 8.87 21.17 26.84
CA GLN A 164 9.85 21.66 27.83
C GLN A 164 10.18 20.59 28.89
N GLU A 165 9.18 19.93 29.45
CA GLU A 165 9.37 18.86 30.43
C GLU A 165 10.15 17.68 29.83
N PHE A 166 9.77 17.24 28.64
CA PHE A 166 10.50 16.20 27.93
C PHE A 166 11.96 16.60 27.68
N THR A 167 12.20 17.82 27.22
CA THR A 167 13.55 18.32 26.93
C THR A 167 14.41 18.38 28.21
N ASN A 168 13.88 18.91 29.30
CA ASN A 168 14.57 18.96 30.57
C ASN A 168 14.93 17.57 31.09
N ASN A 169 13.98 16.64 31.05
CA ASN A 169 14.19 15.26 31.49
C ASN A 169 15.18 14.53 30.59
N LYS A 170 15.09 14.73 29.24
CA LYS A 170 16.06 14.20 28.27
C LYS A 170 17.48 14.66 28.57
N GLU A 171 17.70 15.93 28.85
CA GLU A 171 19.02 16.46 29.15
C GLU A 171 19.62 15.89 30.43
N GLN A 172 18.81 15.67 31.46
CA GLN A 172 19.26 15.04 32.71
C GLN A 172 19.55 13.53 32.50
N ILE A 173 18.64 12.80 31.86
CA ILE A 173 18.77 11.33 31.68
C ILE A 173 19.94 11.02 30.73
N PHE A 174 20.04 11.75 29.63
CA PHE A 174 21.06 11.56 28.59
C PHE A 174 22.08 12.68 28.54
N SER A 175 22.58 13.07 29.73
CA SER A 175 23.69 14.01 29.83
C SER A 175 24.93 13.50 29.08
N ASP A 176 25.85 14.40 28.76
CA ASP A 176 27.10 14.02 28.05
C ASP A 176 27.87 12.91 28.75
N GLN A 177 27.86 12.90 30.10
CA GLN A 177 28.50 11.87 30.90
C GLN A 177 27.79 10.51 30.69
N ASN A 178 26.45 10.47 30.78
CA ASN A 178 25.66 9.27 30.56
C ASN A 178 25.77 8.77 29.13
N MET A 179 25.80 9.67 28.14
CA MET A 179 25.99 9.31 26.75
C MET A 179 27.38 8.70 26.48
N LYS A 180 28.43 9.14 27.15
CA LYS A 180 29.75 8.50 27.08
C LYS A 180 29.71 7.10 27.63
N LEU A 181 29.04 6.84 28.76
CA LEU A 181 28.85 5.49 29.33
C LEU A 181 28.04 4.60 28.39
N ILE A 182 26.96 5.09 27.83
CA ILE A 182 26.13 4.38 26.86
C ILE A 182 26.97 3.96 25.65
N LYS A 183 27.81 4.88 25.14
CA LYS A 183 28.71 4.61 24.02
C LYS A 183 29.76 3.53 24.36
N GLN A 184 30.29 3.53 25.56
CA GLN A 184 31.23 2.51 26.02
C GLN A 184 30.59 1.12 26.13
N ILE A 185 29.34 1.05 26.64
CA ILE A 185 28.64 -0.22 26.92
C ILE A 185 28.00 -0.79 25.66
N TYR A 186 27.34 0.04 24.85
CA TYR A 186 26.51 -0.38 23.70
C TYR A 186 27.12 -0.07 22.35
N GLY A 187 28.23 0.64 22.29
CA GLY A 187 28.93 1.02 21.06
C GLY A 187 28.45 2.32 20.42
N ASN A 188 29.22 2.79 19.44
CA ASN A 188 28.98 4.06 18.75
C ASN A 188 27.65 4.07 18.02
N ASP A 189 27.35 3.04 17.25
CA ASP A 189 26.13 2.98 16.43
C ASP A 189 24.84 3.07 17.25
N TYR A 190 24.87 2.48 18.45
CA TYR A 190 23.73 2.58 19.37
C TYR A 190 23.59 3.99 19.95
N ALA A 191 24.67 4.57 20.42
CA ALA A 191 24.67 5.93 20.97
C ALA A 191 24.24 6.96 19.90
N ASP A 192 24.74 6.84 18.69
CA ASP A 192 24.35 7.70 17.55
C ASP A 192 22.87 7.52 17.16
N ALA A 193 22.36 6.30 17.19
CA ALA A 193 20.95 6.05 16.92
C ALA A 193 20.04 6.62 18.02
N LEU A 194 20.46 6.53 19.27
CA LEU A 194 19.76 7.10 20.42
C LEU A 194 19.75 8.62 20.35
N SER A 195 20.91 9.25 20.14
CA SER A 195 21.01 10.71 19.98
C SER A 195 20.16 11.21 18.82
N ASN A 196 20.19 10.54 17.68
CA ASN A 196 19.40 10.90 16.51
C ASN A 196 17.89 10.84 16.78
N ILE A 197 17.39 9.84 17.50
CA ILE A 197 15.95 9.76 17.79
C ILE A 197 15.53 10.81 18.80
N LEU A 198 16.34 11.06 19.84
CA LEU A 198 16.08 12.09 20.85
C LEU A 198 16.05 13.50 20.22
N GLU A 199 17.01 13.83 19.35
CA GLU A 199 17.04 15.09 18.59
C GLU A 199 15.79 15.23 17.71
N ARG A 200 15.37 14.18 17.03
CA ARG A 200 14.15 14.20 16.21
C ARG A 200 12.88 14.35 17.04
N MET A 201 12.80 13.71 18.21
CA MET A 201 11.68 13.87 19.14
C MET A 201 11.55 15.32 19.60
N GLU A 202 12.66 15.98 19.91
CA GLU A 202 12.69 17.38 20.31
C GLU A 202 12.33 18.34 19.17
N THR A 203 13.00 18.19 18.03
CA THR A 203 12.84 19.11 16.89
C THR A 203 11.59 18.86 16.05
N GLY A 204 11.02 17.66 16.12
CA GLY A 204 9.91 17.25 15.24
C GLY A 204 10.32 16.97 13.80
N GLN A 205 11.60 17.08 13.47
CA GLN A 205 12.11 16.91 12.11
C GLN A 205 12.74 15.54 11.93
N ASN A 206 12.27 14.79 10.96
CA ASN A 206 12.89 13.51 10.59
C ASN A 206 14.25 13.68 9.93
N ARG A 207 14.63 14.92 9.52
CA ARG A 207 15.85 15.21 8.78
C ARG A 207 16.48 16.53 9.18
N LYS A 208 17.81 16.56 9.11
CA LYS A 208 18.57 17.82 9.02
C LYS A 208 18.44 18.34 7.59
N LYS A 209 18.23 19.65 7.40
CA LYS A 209 18.32 20.27 6.07
C LYS A 209 19.73 20.02 5.52
N GLY A 210 19.84 19.21 4.47
CA GLY A 210 21.11 18.82 3.86
C GLY A 210 21.72 19.95 3.03
N LYS A 211 23.06 19.91 2.88
CA LYS A 211 23.82 20.89 2.10
C LYS A 211 23.73 20.71 0.58
N ASP A 212 23.33 19.51 0.08
CA ASP A 212 23.29 19.19 -1.35
C ASP A 212 21.90 19.40 -1.94
N LYS A 213 21.64 20.61 -2.46
CA LYS A 213 20.35 21.01 -3.05
C LYS A 213 19.94 20.11 -4.25
N GLU A 214 20.87 19.75 -5.12
CA GLU A 214 20.57 18.97 -6.34
C GLU A 214 20.22 17.50 -6.04
N PHE A 215 21.01 16.84 -5.18
CA PHE A 215 20.72 15.48 -4.75
C PHE A 215 19.37 15.40 -4.03
N ASN A 216 19.09 16.35 -3.14
CA ASN A 216 17.83 16.45 -2.43
C ASN A 216 16.65 16.69 -3.38
N SER A 217 16.81 17.49 -4.44
CA SER A 217 15.79 17.74 -5.46
C SER A 217 15.44 16.47 -6.24
N ALA A 218 16.45 15.73 -6.72
CA ALA A 218 16.24 14.46 -7.43
C ALA A 218 15.57 13.42 -6.53
N MET A 219 16.01 13.31 -5.28
CA MET A 219 15.44 12.40 -4.29
C MET A 219 13.99 12.78 -3.93
N ASN A 220 13.71 14.05 -3.79
CA ASN A 220 12.36 14.54 -3.58
C ASN A 220 11.45 14.24 -4.77
N TRP A 221 11.93 14.44 -6.00
CA TRP A 221 11.18 14.09 -7.22
C TRP A 221 10.83 12.60 -7.27
N ILE A 222 11.77 11.70 -6.95
CA ILE A 222 11.50 10.26 -6.88
C ILE A 222 10.49 9.95 -5.76
N ASN A 223 10.66 10.54 -4.57
CA ASN A 223 9.78 10.29 -3.43
C ASN A 223 8.36 10.84 -3.63
N GLN A 224 8.17 11.88 -4.43
CA GLN A 224 6.84 12.40 -4.80
C GLN A 224 5.99 11.37 -5.54
N SER A 225 6.62 10.37 -6.20
CA SER A 225 5.90 9.25 -6.80
C SER A 225 5.10 8.44 -5.79
N VAL A 226 5.50 8.43 -4.51
CA VAL A 226 4.75 7.79 -3.41
C VAL A 226 3.37 8.44 -3.26
N GLY A 227 3.31 9.79 -3.31
CA GLY A 227 2.05 10.52 -3.29
C GLY A 227 1.14 10.14 -4.47
N ALA A 228 1.69 10.08 -5.68
CA ALA A 228 0.94 9.68 -6.87
C ALA A 228 0.39 8.24 -6.76
N VAL A 229 1.15 7.31 -6.17
CA VAL A 229 0.69 5.93 -5.94
C VAL A 229 -0.48 5.87 -4.96
N MET A 230 -0.48 6.71 -3.94
CA MET A 230 -1.52 6.72 -2.90
C MET A 230 -2.78 7.48 -3.30
N ALA A 231 -2.70 8.37 -4.31
CA ALA A 231 -3.82 9.17 -4.76
C ALA A 231 -4.94 8.29 -5.39
N ILE A 232 -6.20 8.62 -5.10
CA ILE A 232 -7.41 7.98 -5.63
C ILE A 232 -7.48 6.46 -5.29
N ASN A 233 -6.87 6.05 -4.19
CA ASN A 233 -6.76 4.66 -3.80
C ASN A 233 -7.84 4.26 -2.78
N MET A 234 -9.08 4.07 -3.23
CA MET A 234 -10.20 3.63 -2.37
C MET A 234 -9.96 2.23 -1.78
N ARG A 235 -9.29 1.34 -2.53
CA ARG A 235 -8.91 0.02 -2.06
C ARG A 235 -8.03 0.11 -0.80
N SER A 236 -7.07 1.04 -0.76
CA SER A 236 -6.24 1.28 0.42
C SER A 236 -7.07 1.70 1.62
N ALA A 237 -8.10 2.53 1.42
CA ALA A 237 -9.01 2.95 2.48
C ALA A 237 -9.76 1.77 3.11
N ILE A 238 -10.18 0.81 2.30
CA ILE A 238 -10.86 -0.41 2.79
C ILE A 238 -9.87 -1.34 3.50
N LEU A 239 -8.68 -1.52 2.93
CA LEU A 239 -7.64 -2.36 3.53
C LEU A 239 -7.20 -1.84 4.91
N GLN A 240 -7.29 -0.54 5.14
CA GLN A 240 -6.98 0.04 6.45
C GLN A 240 -7.98 -0.37 7.53
N GLN A 241 -9.25 -0.70 7.17
CA GLN A 241 -10.21 -1.21 8.15
C GLN A 241 -9.72 -2.50 8.84
N MET A 242 -8.85 -3.27 8.18
CA MET A 242 -8.28 -4.48 8.77
C MET A 242 -7.36 -4.20 9.96
N SER A 243 -6.85 -2.99 10.07
CA SER A 243 -6.02 -2.59 11.20
C SER A 243 -6.80 -2.50 12.54
N ILE A 244 -8.13 -2.57 12.50
CA ILE A 244 -8.98 -2.71 13.70
C ILE A 244 -8.53 -3.89 14.58
N VAL A 245 -8.05 -4.99 13.98
CA VAL A 245 -7.54 -6.15 14.73
C VAL A 245 -6.33 -5.81 15.61
N ASN A 246 -5.58 -4.76 15.29
CA ASN A 246 -4.42 -4.34 16.06
C ASN A 246 -4.77 -3.67 17.39
N TYR A 247 -6.04 -3.26 17.57
CA TYR A 247 -6.54 -2.77 18.85
C TYR A 247 -6.93 -3.91 19.81
N MET A 248 -6.94 -5.16 19.35
CA MET A 248 -7.21 -6.32 20.19
C MET A 248 -6.07 -6.53 21.19
N ASN A 249 -6.44 -6.74 22.45
CA ASN A 249 -5.52 -7.03 23.52
C ASN A 249 -6.16 -8.11 24.43
N TRP A 250 -5.49 -9.23 24.64
CA TRP A 250 -6.04 -10.33 25.43
C TRP A 250 -6.19 -10.03 26.91
N ASN A 251 -5.57 -8.95 27.40
CA ASN A 251 -5.76 -8.50 28.77
C ASN A 251 -7.13 -7.84 28.97
N PHE A 252 -7.36 -6.66 28.34
CA PHE A 252 -8.55 -5.87 28.63
C PHE A 252 -9.46 -5.60 27.41
N ASN A 253 -8.97 -5.76 26.16
CA ASN A 253 -9.74 -5.56 24.92
C ASN A 253 -9.72 -6.82 24.05
N ASN A 254 -10.02 -7.99 24.63
CA ASN A 254 -10.11 -9.24 23.89
C ASN A 254 -11.35 -9.25 22.98
N PRO A 255 -11.46 -10.18 22.00
CA PRO A 255 -12.57 -10.20 21.04
C PRO A 255 -13.97 -10.20 21.70
N ILE A 256 -14.11 -10.84 22.87
CA ILE A 256 -15.39 -10.89 23.61
C ILE A 256 -15.72 -9.51 24.20
N LYS A 257 -14.78 -8.90 24.93
CA LYS A 257 -14.96 -7.55 25.49
C LYS A 257 -15.16 -6.50 24.40
N MET A 258 -14.46 -6.64 23.28
CA MET A 258 -14.65 -5.78 22.10
C MET A 258 -16.07 -5.94 21.55
N GLY A 259 -16.59 -7.16 21.42
CA GLY A 259 -17.97 -7.43 21.01
C GLY A 259 -19.01 -6.86 21.98
N ILE A 260 -18.77 -6.98 23.28
CA ILE A 260 -19.67 -6.39 24.31
C ILE A 260 -19.68 -4.87 24.22
N ALA A 261 -18.53 -4.23 24.04
CA ALA A 261 -18.43 -2.78 23.87
C ALA A 261 -19.18 -2.32 22.62
N MET A 262 -19.11 -3.05 21.51
CA MET A 262 -19.85 -2.76 20.28
C MET A 262 -21.37 -3.02 20.43
N ALA A 263 -21.77 -4.02 21.19
CA ALA A 263 -23.17 -4.37 21.44
C ALA A 263 -23.92 -3.24 22.19
N ASN A 264 -23.22 -2.48 23.01
CA ASN A 264 -23.78 -1.25 23.61
C ASN A 264 -23.71 -0.09 22.58
N VAL A 265 -24.55 -0.18 21.55
CA VAL A 265 -24.53 0.75 20.40
C VAL A 265 -24.56 2.22 20.78
N PRO A 266 -25.41 2.69 21.74
CA PRO A 266 -25.41 4.12 22.11
C PRO A 266 -24.08 4.60 22.67
N GLN A 267 -23.46 3.82 23.58
CA GLN A 267 -22.18 4.18 24.17
C GLN A 267 -21.04 4.04 23.15
N PHE A 268 -21.06 2.98 22.35
CA PHE A 268 -20.09 2.79 21.29
C PHE A 268 -20.09 3.96 20.28
N MET A 269 -21.26 4.40 19.86
CA MET A 269 -21.38 5.55 18.94
C MET A 269 -20.90 6.86 19.58
N LYS A 270 -21.16 7.06 20.88
CA LYS A 270 -20.63 8.21 21.63
C LYS A 270 -19.11 8.20 21.64
N ASP A 271 -18.49 7.08 21.95
CA ASP A 271 -17.04 6.93 22.01
C ASP A 271 -16.42 7.04 20.61
N TYR A 272 -17.02 6.42 19.62
CA TYR A 272 -16.63 6.53 18.21
C TYR A 272 -16.63 7.98 17.73
N MET A 273 -17.71 8.72 17.96
CA MET A 273 -17.81 10.13 17.55
C MET A 273 -16.86 11.03 18.33
N MET A 274 -16.66 10.77 19.62
CA MET A 274 -15.68 11.48 20.44
C MET A 274 -14.27 11.32 19.87
N ILE A 275 -13.85 10.10 19.57
CA ILE A 275 -12.55 9.81 18.99
C ILE A 275 -12.43 10.38 17.57
N LEU A 276 -13.45 10.18 16.74
CA LEU A 276 -13.48 10.68 15.37
C LEU A 276 -13.32 12.20 15.30
N ASN A 277 -13.87 12.93 16.27
CA ASN A 277 -13.80 14.39 16.37
C ASN A 277 -12.64 14.88 17.25
N SER A 278 -11.81 13.98 17.79
CA SER A 278 -10.64 14.37 18.56
C SER A 278 -9.64 15.14 17.72
N ASP A 279 -8.87 16.03 18.35
CA ASP A 279 -7.83 16.81 17.67
C ASP A 279 -6.77 15.90 17.05
N PHE A 280 -6.47 14.79 17.68
CA PHE A 280 -5.60 13.75 17.14
C PHE A 280 -6.04 13.26 15.75
N LEU A 281 -7.33 12.94 15.58
CA LEU A 281 -7.85 12.49 14.28
C LEU A 281 -8.18 13.64 13.32
N LYS A 282 -8.48 14.83 13.81
CA LYS A 282 -8.58 16.03 12.96
C LYS A 282 -7.25 16.36 12.30
N GLU A 283 -6.15 16.36 13.05
CA GLU A 283 -4.82 16.57 12.49
C GLU A 283 -4.48 15.48 11.46
N ARG A 284 -4.76 14.22 11.78
CA ARG A 284 -4.46 13.10 10.90
C ARG A 284 -5.26 13.11 9.58
N ARG A 285 -6.50 13.63 9.59
CA ARG A 285 -7.37 13.72 8.40
C ARG A 285 -7.08 14.90 7.48
N GLY A 286 -6.66 16.00 8.01
CA GLY A 286 -6.63 17.21 7.23
C GLY A 286 -5.67 18.26 7.75
N GLY A 287 -4.84 17.86 8.68
CA GLY A 287 -3.89 18.76 9.27
C GLY A 287 -3.03 19.44 8.22
N MET A 288 -2.53 20.60 8.54
CA MET A 288 -1.53 21.34 7.78
C MET A 288 -0.32 20.48 7.36
N ALA A 289 -0.19 19.25 7.90
CA ALA A 289 0.81 18.26 7.49
C ALA A 289 0.76 17.88 6.00
N ILE A 290 -0.43 17.87 5.38
CA ILE A 290 -0.56 17.66 3.93
C ILE A 290 -0.11 18.90 3.18
N GLU A 291 -0.46 20.08 3.68
CA GLU A 291 -0.01 21.34 3.09
C GLU A 291 1.50 21.56 3.26
N VAL A 292 2.09 21.09 4.36
CA VAL A 292 3.55 21.11 4.58
C VAL A 292 4.28 20.13 3.65
N ASN A 293 3.75 18.91 3.47
CA ASN A 293 4.31 17.98 2.49
C ASN A 293 4.12 18.46 1.05
N LEU A 294 3.03 19.21 0.79
CA LEU A 294 2.77 19.83 -0.49
C LEU A 294 3.55 21.15 -0.66
N ALA A 295 3.91 21.82 0.42
CA ALA A 295 4.80 22.97 0.39
C ALA A 295 6.26 22.55 0.11
N ASP A 296 6.73 21.46 0.70
CA ASP A 296 8.01 20.83 0.33
C ASP A 296 8.06 20.44 -1.17
N ILE A 297 6.88 20.16 -1.75
CA ILE A 297 6.70 19.91 -3.19
C ILE A 297 6.65 21.21 -3.98
N ALA A 298 6.03 22.27 -3.46
CA ALA A 298 5.89 23.57 -4.12
C ALA A 298 7.20 24.39 -4.13
N ASP A 299 8.09 24.15 -3.19
CA ASP A 299 9.41 24.80 -3.13
C ASP A 299 10.30 24.53 -4.38
N SER A 300 9.88 23.64 -5.25
CA SER A 300 10.69 23.28 -6.43
C SER A 300 10.38 24.08 -7.71
N ASN A 301 9.25 24.73 -7.87
CA ASN A 301 9.01 25.71 -8.96
C ASN A 301 7.61 26.40 -8.94
N PRO A 302 7.49 27.69 -8.58
CA PRO A 302 6.19 28.34 -8.29
C PRO A 302 5.36 28.76 -9.51
N GLY A 303 5.92 28.74 -10.71
CA GLY A 303 5.29 29.33 -11.92
C GLY A 303 4.43 28.40 -12.77
N ASN A 304 4.30 27.13 -12.46
CA ASN A 304 3.74 26.16 -13.39
C ASN A 304 2.30 25.76 -13.05
N LEU A 305 1.34 26.07 -13.93
CA LEU A 305 -0.08 25.65 -13.88
C LEU A 305 -0.22 24.15 -13.64
N PHE A 306 0.70 23.37 -14.16
CA PHE A 306 0.79 21.93 -14.03
C PHE A 306 1.00 21.47 -12.59
N LEU A 307 1.87 22.14 -11.81
CA LEU A 307 2.11 21.84 -10.40
C LEU A 307 0.90 22.18 -9.53
N ARG A 308 0.15 23.25 -9.87
CA ARG A 308 -1.10 23.60 -9.19
C ARG A 308 -2.20 22.56 -9.42
N LEU A 309 -2.31 22.02 -10.64
CA LEU A 309 -3.25 20.93 -10.95
C LEU A 309 -2.88 19.64 -10.23
N ASN A 310 -1.59 19.29 -10.22
CA ASN A 310 -1.10 18.12 -9.50
C ASN A 310 -1.41 18.20 -8.00
N LYS A 311 -1.15 19.35 -7.37
CA LYS A 311 -1.50 19.62 -5.97
C LYS A 311 -2.97 19.32 -5.67
N LYS A 312 -3.89 19.84 -6.51
CA LYS A 312 -5.34 19.61 -6.35
C LYS A 312 -5.75 18.15 -6.52
N VAL A 313 -5.20 17.48 -7.53
CA VAL A 313 -5.50 16.06 -7.81
C VAL A 313 -5.00 15.17 -6.66
N LEU A 314 -3.82 15.43 -6.13
CA LEU A 314 -3.27 14.71 -5.00
C LEU A 314 -4.09 14.98 -3.72
N GLU A 315 -4.40 16.23 -3.41
CA GLU A 315 -5.22 16.61 -2.24
C GLU A 315 -6.58 15.90 -2.22
N LEU A 316 -7.30 15.94 -3.34
CA LEU A 316 -8.58 15.26 -3.48
C LEU A 316 -8.43 13.73 -3.47
N GLY A 317 -7.36 13.22 -4.08
CA GLY A 317 -7.08 11.80 -4.18
C GLY A 317 -6.69 11.14 -2.85
N PHE A 318 -6.18 11.90 -1.88
CA PHE A 318 -5.85 11.39 -0.54
C PHE A 318 -7.03 11.28 0.42
N LYS A 319 -8.11 12.05 0.19
CA LYS A 319 -9.27 12.08 1.10
C LYS A 319 -9.86 10.70 1.42
N PRO A 320 -10.07 9.79 0.45
CA PRO A 320 -10.59 8.46 0.75
C PRO A 320 -9.70 7.65 1.69
N THR A 321 -8.38 7.72 1.49
CA THR A 321 -7.41 7.01 2.33
C THR A 321 -7.39 7.57 3.75
N GLN A 322 -7.42 8.89 3.91
CA GLN A 322 -7.48 9.57 5.21
C GLN A 322 -8.77 9.24 5.97
N TRP A 323 -9.90 9.21 5.26
CA TRP A 323 -11.17 8.79 5.82
C TRP A 323 -11.15 7.33 6.27
N GLY A 324 -10.62 6.44 5.42
CA GLY A 324 -10.47 5.02 5.75
C GLY A 324 -9.61 4.80 6.99
N ASP A 325 -8.46 5.47 7.07
CA ASP A 325 -7.56 5.41 8.22
C ASP A 325 -8.23 5.92 9.50
N SER A 326 -8.81 7.11 9.45
CA SER A 326 -9.49 7.71 10.61
C SER A 326 -10.69 6.90 11.08
N ASN A 327 -11.45 6.32 10.15
CA ASN A 327 -12.58 5.46 10.48
C ASN A 327 -12.11 4.16 11.17
N ALA A 328 -11.06 3.52 10.67
CA ALA A 328 -10.48 2.33 11.28
C ALA A 328 -9.96 2.60 12.69
N ILE A 329 -9.28 3.75 12.87
CA ILE A 329 -8.80 4.19 14.17
C ILE A 329 -9.95 4.47 15.13
N ALA A 330 -10.98 5.21 14.69
CA ALA A 330 -12.11 5.54 15.54
C ALA A 330 -12.92 4.29 15.92
N PHE A 331 -13.13 3.36 14.98
CA PHE A 331 -13.91 2.16 15.21
C PHE A 331 -13.21 1.17 16.16
N GLY A 332 -11.95 0.82 15.88
CA GLY A 332 -11.16 -0.05 16.75
C GLY A 332 -10.82 0.63 18.07
N GLY A 333 -10.50 1.93 18.02
CA GLY A 333 -10.13 2.75 19.15
C GLY A 333 -11.28 2.97 20.14
N ALA A 334 -12.54 3.07 19.69
CA ALA A 334 -13.68 3.22 20.58
C ALA A 334 -13.81 2.04 21.56
N THR A 335 -13.64 0.81 21.08
CA THR A 335 -13.67 -0.38 21.94
C THR A 335 -12.48 -0.43 22.88
N TRP A 336 -11.28 -0.11 22.37
CA TRP A 336 -10.05 -0.09 23.14
C TRP A 336 -10.12 0.96 24.27
N TYR A 337 -10.51 2.21 23.92
CA TYR A 337 -10.68 3.29 24.86
C TYR A 337 -11.69 2.94 25.95
N ARG A 338 -12.89 2.45 25.57
CA ARG A 338 -13.95 2.10 26.54
C ARG A 338 -13.48 1.02 27.51
N ASN A 339 -12.88 -0.05 27.02
CA ASN A 339 -12.42 -1.14 27.86
C ASN A 339 -11.24 -0.72 28.74
N ARG A 340 -10.36 0.17 28.27
CA ARG A 340 -9.27 0.73 29.10
C ARG A 340 -9.80 1.68 30.16
N TYR A 341 -10.73 2.57 29.80
CA TYR A 341 -11.40 3.45 30.74
C TYR A 341 -12.06 2.64 31.88
N ASN A 342 -12.85 1.62 31.54
CA ASN A 342 -13.50 0.76 32.54
C ASN A 342 -12.47 0.07 33.44
N GLN A 343 -11.37 -0.41 32.87
CA GLN A 343 -10.28 -1.02 33.65
C GLN A 343 -9.66 -0.04 34.66
N LEU A 344 -9.47 1.22 34.27
CA LEU A 344 -8.93 2.27 35.16
C LEU A 344 -9.92 2.61 36.29
N ILE A 345 -11.21 2.69 35.97
CA ILE A 345 -12.26 2.87 36.98
C ILE A 345 -12.29 1.70 37.98
N GLU A 346 -12.20 0.45 37.47
CA GLU A 346 -12.10 -0.74 38.35
C GLU A 346 -10.86 -0.73 39.24
N GLN A 347 -9.79 -0.04 38.84
CA GLN A 347 -8.57 0.17 39.62
C GLN A 347 -8.66 1.35 40.61
N GLY A 348 -9.81 2.04 40.66
CA GLY A 348 -10.04 3.14 41.59
C GLY A 348 -9.56 4.50 41.09
N VAL A 349 -9.21 4.65 39.82
CA VAL A 349 -8.84 5.93 39.21
C VAL A 349 -10.08 6.80 39.02
N SER A 350 -9.97 8.11 39.29
CA SER A 350 -11.09 9.05 39.11
C SER A 350 -11.55 9.10 37.64
N GLU A 351 -12.83 9.38 37.40
CA GLU A 351 -13.41 9.43 36.03
C GLU A 351 -12.67 10.38 35.11
N SER A 352 -12.30 11.56 35.59
CA SER A 352 -11.57 12.56 34.82
C SER A 352 -10.16 12.08 34.44
N GLU A 353 -9.46 11.50 35.38
CA GLU A 353 -8.13 10.98 35.20
C GLU A 353 -8.12 9.72 34.31
N ALA A 354 -9.07 8.81 34.54
CA ALA A 354 -9.27 7.62 33.71
C ALA A 354 -9.59 7.98 32.24
N ASN A 355 -10.39 9.01 32.00
CA ASN A 355 -10.67 9.53 30.67
C ASN A 355 -9.39 10.08 30.01
N SER A 356 -8.67 10.94 30.71
CA SER A 356 -7.44 11.56 30.19
C SER A 356 -6.35 10.51 29.89
N GLN A 357 -6.16 9.58 30.81
CA GLN A 357 -5.18 8.50 30.66
C GLN A 357 -5.58 7.54 29.54
N ALA A 358 -6.83 7.08 29.50
CA ALA A 358 -7.30 6.19 28.45
C ALA A 358 -7.20 6.83 27.05
N MET A 359 -7.45 8.14 26.93
CA MET A 359 -7.31 8.88 25.69
C MET A 359 -5.85 9.01 25.27
N LEU A 360 -4.94 9.33 26.18
CA LEU A 360 -3.50 9.43 25.89
C LEU A 360 -2.91 8.07 25.46
N GLU A 361 -3.24 7.01 26.20
CA GLU A 361 -2.80 5.67 25.89
C GLU A 361 -3.39 5.17 24.53
N PHE A 362 -4.64 5.53 24.24
CA PHE A 362 -5.27 5.25 22.96
C PHE A 362 -4.52 5.93 21.79
N GLN A 363 -4.14 7.20 21.92
CA GLN A 363 -3.36 7.91 20.91
C GLN A 363 -2.02 7.19 20.67
N GLU A 364 -1.31 6.78 21.72
CA GLU A 364 -0.05 6.05 21.61
C GLU A 364 -0.19 4.67 20.94
N VAL A 365 -1.26 3.94 21.28
CA VAL A 365 -1.57 2.67 20.63
C VAL A 365 -1.93 2.88 19.16
N SER A 366 -2.69 3.93 18.83
CA SER A 366 -3.04 4.26 17.46
C SER A 366 -1.82 4.60 16.61
N GLU A 367 -0.87 5.37 17.15
CA GLU A 367 0.41 5.63 16.50
C GLU A 367 1.29 4.37 16.32
N THR A 368 1.02 3.33 17.08
CA THR A 368 1.71 2.04 17.00
C THR A 368 0.97 1.04 16.09
N ALA A 369 -0.36 1.04 16.14
CA ALA A 369 -1.22 0.13 15.39
C ALA A 369 -1.39 0.55 13.91
N GLN A 370 -1.28 1.85 13.63
CA GLN A 370 -1.47 2.42 12.30
C GLN A 370 -0.15 2.93 11.72
N GLN A 371 -0.15 3.21 10.43
CA GLN A 371 1.00 3.81 9.78
C GLN A 371 1.24 5.22 10.35
N SER A 372 2.30 5.37 11.12
CA SER A 372 2.70 6.65 11.72
C SER A 372 3.93 7.23 11.05
N SER A 373 3.90 8.54 10.80
CA SER A 373 5.06 9.34 10.40
C SER A 373 5.69 10.11 11.58
N ARG A 374 5.15 9.92 12.79
CA ARG A 374 5.66 10.58 14.00
C ARG A 374 7.12 10.19 14.23
N VAL A 375 7.92 11.16 14.59
CA VAL A 375 9.40 11.07 14.61
C VAL A 375 9.94 9.93 15.49
N ASP A 376 9.26 9.60 16.59
CA ASP A 376 9.61 8.50 17.48
C ASP A 376 9.23 7.12 16.96
N LYS A 377 8.36 7.05 15.94
CA LYS A 377 7.93 5.82 15.26
C LYS A 377 8.72 5.52 13.98
N VAL A 378 9.55 6.44 13.51
CA VAL A 378 10.39 6.31 12.31
C VAL A 378 11.82 5.97 12.72
N SER A 379 12.40 4.89 12.16
CA SER A 379 13.79 4.50 12.46
C SER A 379 14.81 5.44 11.79
N ARG A 380 16.07 5.43 12.28
CA ARG A 380 17.18 6.17 11.65
C ARG A 380 17.35 5.78 10.17
N GLN A 381 17.21 4.49 9.84
CA GLN A 381 17.28 4.02 8.45
C GLN A 381 16.17 4.63 7.59
N GLN A 382 14.93 4.68 8.08
CA GLN A 382 13.80 5.27 7.36
C GLN A 382 13.94 6.79 7.20
N ALA A 383 14.54 7.46 8.19
CA ALA A 383 14.76 8.89 8.16
C ALA A 383 15.89 9.33 7.20
N SER A 384 16.80 8.43 6.82
CA SER A 384 17.90 8.71 5.89
C SER A 384 17.41 8.87 4.46
N ASP A 385 18.15 9.60 3.61
CA ASP A 385 17.78 9.85 2.20
C ASP A 385 17.67 8.56 1.39
N ILE A 386 18.64 7.67 1.49
CA ILE A 386 18.61 6.35 0.85
C ILE A 386 17.49 5.49 1.45
N GLY A 387 17.27 5.59 2.76
CA GLY A 387 16.21 4.86 3.45
C GLY A 387 14.81 5.17 2.92
N ARG A 388 14.55 6.39 2.55
CA ARG A 388 13.26 6.78 1.95
C ARG A 388 13.03 6.11 0.61
N LEU A 389 14.07 5.88 -0.18
CA LEU A 389 13.96 5.17 -1.45
C LEU A 389 13.72 3.68 -1.26
N ILE A 390 14.49 3.05 -0.38
CA ILE A 390 14.48 1.60 -0.19
C ILE A 390 13.30 1.17 0.68
N LEU A 391 13.02 1.94 1.75
CA LEU A 391 12.00 1.63 2.75
C LEU A 391 10.69 2.40 2.52
N ALA A 392 10.50 3.00 1.33
CA ALA A 392 9.21 3.54 0.95
C ALA A 392 8.13 2.44 1.03
N PHE A 393 6.99 2.75 1.64
CA PHE A 393 5.89 1.82 1.97
C PHE A 393 6.25 0.73 2.99
N ALA A 394 7.44 0.75 3.59
CA ALA A 394 7.84 -0.20 4.61
C ALA A 394 7.54 0.27 6.05
N ASN A 395 6.89 1.43 6.25
CA ASN A 395 6.58 1.95 7.59
C ASN A 395 5.78 0.94 8.41
N THR A 396 4.67 0.45 7.88
CA THR A 396 3.83 -0.54 8.57
C THR A 396 4.56 -1.86 8.84
N PRO A 397 5.20 -2.52 7.87
CA PRO A 397 5.99 -3.72 8.12
C PRO A 397 7.11 -3.53 9.16
N LEU A 398 7.85 -2.41 9.09
CA LEU A 398 8.92 -2.09 10.05
C LEU A 398 8.38 -1.86 11.45
N GLN A 399 7.23 -1.20 11.56
CA GLN A 399 6.58 -0.92 12.83
C GLN A 399 6.07 -2.22 13.46
N TYR A 400 5.39 -3.06 12.71
CA TYR A 400 4.89 -4.35 13.19
C TYR A 400 6.03 -5.30 13.55
N ALA A 401 7.09 -5.35 12.76
CA ALA A 401 8.27 -6.14 13.10
C ALA A 401 8.92 -5.68 14.41
N ARG A 402 8.97 -4.36 14.68
CA ARG A 402 9.48 -3.82 15.96
C ARG A 402 8.60 -4.19 17.14
N GLU A 403 7.27 -4.08 17.00
CA GLU A 403 6.31 -4.44 18.04
C GLU A 403 6.33 -5.94 18.33
N THR A 404 6.33 -6.78 17.29
CA THR A 404 6.45 -8.23 17.42
C THR A 404 7.75 -8.63 18.10
N ARG A 405 8.88 -8.03 17.66
CA ARG A 405 10.20 -8.30 18.25
C ARG A 405 10.29 -7.85 19.71
N LYS A 406 9.71 -6.69 20.05
CA LYS A 406 9.63 -6.21 21.42
C LYS A 406 8.79 -7.16 22.27
N ALA A 407 7.59 -7.50 21.84
CA ALA A 407 6.69 -8.41 22.56
C ALA A 407 7.30 -9.79 22.77
N THR A 408 7.99 -10.34 21.74
CA THR A 408 8.73 -11.61 21.87
C THR A 408 9.86 -11.50 22.90
N SER A 409 10.64 -10.42 22.85
CA SER A 409 11.71 -10.18 23.81
C SER A 409 11.18 -10.04 25.24
N ASP A 410 10.07 -9.34 25.41
CA ASP A 410 9.45 -9.13 26.72
C ASP A 410 8.88 -10.44 27.27
N LEU A 411 8.25 -11.25 26.42
CA LEU A 411 7.73 -12.57 26.80
C LEU A 411 8.85 -13.53 27.26
N VAL A 412 9.94 -13.61 26.47
CA VAL A 412 11.09 -14.47 26.77
C VAL A 412 11.82 -14.03 28.05
N ASN A 413 11.85 -12.73 28.35
CA ASN A 413 12.51 -12.18 29.52
C ASN A 413 11.56 -12.01 30.73
N GLY A 414 10.30 -12.49 30.64
CA GLY A 414 9.32 -12.40 31.73
C GLY A 414 8.92 -10.95 32.07
N ARG A 415 8.85 -10.07 31.09
CA ARG A 415 8.53 -8.65 31.25
C ARG A 415 7.11 -8.33 30.80
N GLY A 416 6.42 -7.46 31.52
CA GLY A 416 5.06 -7.03 31.22
C GLY A 416 4.02 -8.13 31.31
N ASP A 417 2.80 -7.82 30.87
CA ASP A 417 1.71 -8.79 30.82
C ASP A 417 1.87 -9.75 29.63
N TRP A 418 1.96 -11.06 29.93
CA TRP A 418 2.15 -12.08 28.90
C TRP A 418 1.00 -12.15 27.89
N LYS A 419 -0.26 -11.88 28.31
CA LYS A 419 -1.43 -11.87 27.42
C LYS A 419 -1.33 -10.75 26.40
N THR A 420 -0.91 -9.57 26.84
CA THR A 420 -0.64 -8.42 25.97
C THR A 420 0.49 -8.73 24.99
N ASN A 421 1.58 -9.31 25.46
CA ASN A 421 2.71 -9.64 24.59
C ASN A 421 2.34 -10.73 23.56
N ALA A 422 1.65 -11.79 23.99
CA ALA A 422 1.18 -12.85 23.09
C ALA A 422 0.18 -12.32 22.04
N SER A 423 -0.75 -11.45 22.43
CA SER A 423 -1.70 -10.82 21.48
C SER A 423 -0.99 -9.95 20.45
N LYS A 424 0.03 -9.16 20.85
CA LYS A 424 0.84 -8.38 19.91
C LYS A 424 1.57 -9.27 18.91
N ILE A 425 2.18 -10.36 19.35
CA ILE A 425 2.85 -11.31 18.45
C ILE A 425 1.86 -11.88 17.44
N LEU A 426 0.66 -12.28 17.88
CA LEU A 426 -0.35 -12.82 17.01
C LEU A 426 -0.88 -11.77 16.02
N TYR A 427 -1.32 -10.62 16.50
CA TYR A 427 -2.01 -9.64 15.64
C TYR A 427 -1.07 -8.86 14.73
N TYR A 428 0.08 -8.38 15.24
CA TYR A 428 1.05 -7.66 14.42
C TYR A 428 1.94 -8.59 13.58
N GLY A 429 2.33 -9.74 14.15
CA GLY A 429 3.25 -10.66 13.48
C GLY A 429 2.59 -11.55 12.43
N VAL A 430 1.36 -11.98 12.67
CA VAL A 430 0.70 -13.02 11.87
C VAL A 430 -0.62 -12.53 11.25
N ALA A 431 -1.63 -12.24 12.07
CA ALA A 431 -2.99 -12.04 11.60
C ALA A 431 -3.11 -10.87 10.62
N GLN A 432 -2.54 -9.72 10.95
CA GLN A 432 -2.57 -8.54 10.10
C GLN A 432 -1.94 -8.79 8.72
N ASN A 433 -0.77 -9.44 8.69
CA ASN A 433 -0.07 -9.73 7.43
C ASN A 433 -0.87 -10.69 6.54
N ILE A 434 -1.47 -11.72 7.13
CA ILE A 434 -2.28 -12.69 6.39
C ILE A 434 -3.55 -12.05 5.86
N ILE A 435 -4.33 -11.37 6.71
CA ILE A 435 -5.61 -10.75 6.34
C ILE A 435 -5.38 -9.66 5.29
N PHE A 436 -4.40 -8.78 5.51
CA PHE A 436 -4.08 -7.71 4.57
C PHE A 436 -3.70 -8.27 3.19
N THR A 437 -2.83 -9.27 3.15
CA THR A 437 -2.38 -9.87 1.90
C THR A 437 -3.49 -10.64 1.20
N ALA A 438 -4.31 -11.40 1.94
CA ALA A 438 -5.45 -12.12 1.39
C ALA A 438 -6.44 -11.17 0.72
N LEU A 439 -6.79 -10.06 1.37
CA LEU A 439 -7.65 -9.03 0.80
C LEU A 439 -6.98 -8.32 -0.37
N GLN A 440 -5.70 -8.01 -0.25
CA GLN A 440 -4.95 -7.36 -1.32
C GLN A 440 -4.93 -8.19 -2.59
N GLN A 441 -4.79 -9.48 -2.50
CA GLN A 441 -4.77 -10.40 -3.66
C GLN A 441 -6.17 -10.81 -4.12
N GLY A 442 -7.22 -10.38 -3.42
CA GLY A 442 -8.59 -10.72 -3.79
C GLY A 442 -8.96 -12.17 -3.51
N LEU A 443 -8.32 -12.81 -2.50
CA LEU A 443 -8.68 -14.20 -2.11
C LEU A 443 -10.12 -14.34 -1.65
N PHE A 444 -10.76 -13.24 -1.20
CA PHE A 444 -12.19 -13.24 -0.90
C PHE A 444 -13.06 -13.59 -2.12
N ALA A 445 -12.57 -13.36 -3.35
CA ALA A 445 -13.30 -13.75 -4.56
C ALA A 445 -13.55 -15.26 -4.61
N LEU A 446 -12.66 -16.07 -4.02
CA LEU A 446 -12.84 -17.51 -3.92
C LEU A 446 -13.98 -17.93 -2.98
N LEU A 447 -14.36 -17.06 -2.04
CA LEU A 447 -15.48 -17.29 -1.12
C LEU A 447 -16.81 -16.82 -1.70
N LEU A 448 -16.79 -15.94 -2.70
CA LEU A 448 -17.96 -15.30 -3.29
C LEU A 448 -18.29 -15.86 -4.68
N SER A 449 -17.36 -16.56 -5.33
CA SER A 449 -17.59 -17.23 -6.61
C SER A 449 -18.02 -18.67 -6.39
N ASP A 450 -19.00 -19.12 -7.17
CA ASP A 450 -19.29 -20.55 -7.30
C ASP A 450 -18.15 -21.19 -8.10
N ALA A 451 -17.22 -21.87 -7.40
CA ALA A 451 -15.96 -22.35 -7.95
C ALA A 451 -16.18 -23.46 -8.98
N ASP A 452 -16.00 -23.15 -10.26
CA ASP A 452 -15.83 -24.13 -11.33
C ASP A 452 -14.37 -24.60 -11.42
N ASP A 453 -14.16 -25.87 -11.85
CA ASP A 453 -12.88 -26.59 -11.89
C ASP A 453 -11.71 -25.86 -12.61
N LYS A 454 -11.98 -24.85 -13.45
CA LYS A 454 -10.94 -24.02 -14.09
C LYS A 454 -10.27 -22.99 -13.15
N GLU A 455 -10.80 -22.80 -11.97
CA GLU A 455 -10.34 -21.81 -11.01
C GLU A 455 -9.22 -22.33 -10.10
N TYR A 456 -9.02 -23.64 -10.01
CA TYR A 456 -7.99 -24.25 -9.16
C TYR A 456 -6.56 -23.83 -9.55
N GLU A 457 -6.22 -23.78 -10.83
CA GLU A 457 -4.88 -23.36 -11.28
C GLU A 457 -4.65 -21.84 -11.04
N LYS A 458 -5.72 -21.02 -11.18
CA LYS A 458 -5.68 -19.60 -10.84
C LYS A 458 -5.57 -19.41 -9.31
N THR A 459 -6.17 -20.31 -8.53
CA THR A 459 -6.18 -20.31 -7.06
C THR A 459 -4.79 -20.58 -6.50
N ASP A 460 -4.09 -21.60 -6.99
CA ASP A 460 -2.73 -21.93 -6.55
C ASP A 460 -1.77 -20.77 -6.81
N LYS A 461 -1.87 -20.11 -7.95
CA LYS A 461 -1.09 -18.91 -8.27
C LYS A 461 -1.44 -17.75 -7.34
N LYS A 462 -2.73 -17.50 -7.06
CA LYS A 462 -3.14 -16.44 -6.12
C LYS A 462 -2.64 -16.73 -4.70
N LEU A 463 -2.75 -17.97 -4.24
CA LEU A 463 -2.24 -18.38 -2.93
C LEU A 463 -0.72 -18.21 -2.84
N MET A 464 0.02 -18.63 -3.86
CA MET A 464 1.47 -18.46 -3.93
C MET A 464 1.88 -16.97 -3.93
N TYR A 465 1.17 -16.10 -4.66
CA TYR A 465 1.40 -14.65 -4.61
C TYR A 465 1.06 -14.07 -3.25
N SER A 466 0.04 -14.58 -2.58
CA SER A 466 -0.32 -14.14 -1.23
C SER A 466 0.74 -14.52 -0.20
N LEU A 467 1.22 -15.75 -0.22
CA LEU A 467 2.32 -16.21 0.64
C LEU A 467 3.61 -15.41 0.38
N ASN A 468 3.88 -15.12 -0.90
CA ASN A 468 5.00 -14.26 -1.27
C ASN A 468 4.85 -12.83 -0.73
N GLY A 469 3.64 -12.27 -0.75
CA GLY A 469 3.34 -10.95 -0.19
C GLY A 469 3.53 -10.90 1.33
N VAL A 470 3.10 -11.93 2.06
CA VAL A 470 3.35 -12.06 3.51
C VAL A 470 4.85 -12.11 3.78
N ALA A 471 5.58 -12.95 3.04
CA ALA A 471 7.04 -13.07 3.17
C ALA A 471 7.75 -11.74 2.86
N ASP A 472 7.30 -11.00 1.84
CA ASP A 472 7.83 -9.66 1.53
C ASP A 472 7.58 -8.66 2.66
N GLY A 473 6.39 -8.66 3.24
CA GLY A 473 6.06 -7.82 4.38
C GLY A 473 6.98 -8.09 5.58
N MET A 474 7.17 -9.35 5.93
CA MET A 474 8.06 -9.77 7.01
C MET A 474 9.52 -9.39 6.74
N LEU A 475 10.03 -9.67 5.54
CA LEU A 475 11.41 -9.34 5.16
C LEU A 475 11.65 -7.83 5.18
N ARG A 476 10.78 -7.02 4.59
CA ARG A 476 10.90 -5.55 4.61
C ARG A 476 10.83 -4.96 6.01
N GLY A 477 10.17 -5.64 6.95
CA GLY A 477 10.19 -5.32 8.37
C GLY A 477 11.58 -5.46 9.02
N MET A 478 12.54 -6.11 8.36
CA MET A 478 13.94 -6.23 8.82
C MET A 478 14.85 -5.07 8.34
N GLY A 479 14.28 -4.03 7.74
CA GLY A 479 15.03 -2.86 7.25
C GLY A 479 15.75 -3.10 5.93
N TYR A 480 16.92 -2.48 5.74
CA TYR A 480 17.67 -2.56 4.48
C TYR A 480 18.01 -3.99 4.05
N ALA A 481 18.56 -4.78 4.97
CA ALA A 481 18.92 -6.17 4.68
C ALA A 481 17.68 -6.96 4.21
N GLY A 482 16.57 -6.80 4.89
CA GLY A 482 15.32 -7.43 4.52
C GLY A 482 14.77 -6.97 3.18
N ALA A 483 14.89 -5.69 2.84
CA ALA A 483 14.48 -5.17 1.54
C ALA A 483 15.33 -5.76 0.40
N VAL A 484 16.65 -5.93 0.59
CA VAL A 484 17.54 -6.60 -0.37
C VAL A 484 17.12 -8.06 -0.56
N VAL A 485 16.93 -8.81 0.54
CA VAL A 485 16.52 -10.22 0.47
C VAL A 485 15.15 -10.37 -0.21
N ALA A 486 14.19 -9.50 0.08
CA ALA A 486 12.89 -9.49 -0.59
C ALA A 486 13.02 -9.26 -2.10
N ALA A 487 13.88 -8.31 -2.52
CA ALA A 487 14.12 -8.05 -3.94
C ALA A 487 14.80 -9.23 -4.64
N LEU A 488 15.80 -9.84 -4.02
CA LEU A 488 16.48 -11.03 -4.57
C LEU A 488 15.52 -12.22 -4.67
N LYS A 489 14.69 -12.46 -3.66
CA LYS A 489 13.64 -13.49 -3.68
C LYS A 489 12.68 -13.25 -4.84
N ASN A 490 12.17 -12.03 -5.01
CA ASN A 490 11.24 -11.69 -6.08
C ASN A 490 11.87 -11.82 -7.47
N LEU A 491 13.16 -11.49 -7.60
CA LEU A 491 13.94 -11.70 -8.81
C LEU A 491 14.05 -13.20 -9.14
N GLY A 492 14.38 -14.03 -8.15
CA GLY A 492 14.46 -15.48 -8.29
C GLY A 492 13.15 -16.12 -8.68
N MET A 493 12.03 -15.67 -8.07
CA MET A 493 10.68 -16.15 -8.42
C MET A 493 10.30 -15.78 -9.86
N GLU A 494 10.58 -14.55 -10.30
CA GLU A 494 10.32 -14.12 -11.68
C GLU A 494 11.19 -14.93 -12.68
N TYR A 495 12.45 -15.17 -12.36
CA TYR A 495 13.31 -16.01 -13.19
C TYR A 495 12.78 -17.44 -13.30
N TYR A 496 12.35 -18.04 -12.19
CA TYR A 496 11.75 -19.36 -12.15
C TYR A 496 10.45 -19.45 -12.98
N ASP A 497 9.54 -18.47 -12.83
CA ASP A 497 8.31 -18.38 -13.61
C ASP A 497 8.61 -18.27 -15.13
N GLN A 498 9.58 -17.44 -15.51
CA GLN A 498 9.99 -17.32 -16.90
C GLN A 498 10.62 -18.60 -17.45
N ARG A 499 11.38 -19.32 -16.63
CA ARG A 499 11.97 -20.62 -17.01
C ARG A 499 10.87 -21.66 -17.22
N GLN A 500 9.92 -21.79 -16.29
CA GLN A 500 8.78 -22.70 -16.45
C GLN A 500 7.96 -22.41 -17.71
N LYS A 501 7.68 -21.13 -18.00
CA LYS A 501 6.98 -20.73 -19.23
C LYS A 501 7.73 -21.16 -20.49
N ARG A 502 9.07 -21.00 -20.49
CA ARG A 502 9.91 -21.46 -21.62
C ARG A 502 9.89 -22.97 -21.77
N GLU A 503 9.97 -23.72 -20.68
CA GLU A 503 9.88 -25.20 -20.67
C GLU A 503 8.54 -25.69 -21.19
N LYS A 504 7.44 -24.97 -20.90
CA LYS A 504 6.08 -25.21 -21.45
C LYS A 504 5.91 -24.73 -22.90
N GLY A 505 6.93 -24.14 -23.54
CA GLY A 505 6.85 -23.58 -24.88
C GLY A 505 6.05 -22.28 -24.97
N GLU A 506 5.73 -21.64 -23.83
CA GLU A 506 5.06 -20.35 -23.79
C GLU A 506 6.04 -19.23 -24.12
N ARG A 507 5.53 -18.19 -24.80
CA ARG A 507 6.34 -16.99 -25.08
C ARG A 507 6.46 -16.13 -23.83
N VAL A 508 7.69 -15.88 -23.39
CA VAL A 508 7.98 -14.90 -22.35
C VAL A 508 8.14 -13.54 -23.00
N TYR A 509 7.13 -12.68 -22.87
CA TYR A 509 7.21 -11.29 -23.33
C TYR A 509 7.92 -10.45 -22.27
N ASP A 510 8.82 -9.56 -22.71
CA ASP A 510 9.53 -8.60 -21.86
C ASP A 510 10.25 -9.22 -20.64
N GLY A 511 10.70 -10.46 -20.75
CA GLY A 511 11.29 -11.20 -19.64
C GLY A 511 12.48 -10.48 -18.98
N SER A 512 13.37 -9.86 -19.78
CA SER A 512 14.49 -9.07 -19.26
C SER A 512 14.04 -7.81 -18.53
N LEU A 513 13.05 -7.09 -19.06
CA LEU A 513 12.49 -5.89 -18.42
C LEU A 513 11.80 -6.19 -17.10
N LYS A 514 11.07 -7.32 -17.03
CA LYS A 514 10.47 -7.78 -15.77
C LYS A 514 11.51 -8.17 -14.73
N LEU A 515 12.60 -8.81 -15.12
CA LEU A 515 13.70 -9.12 -14.22
C LEU A 515 14.35 -7.83 -13.68
N VAL A 516 14.61 -6.84 -14.53
CA VAL A 516 15.11 -5.53 -14.11
C VAL A 516 14.12 -4.86 -13.14
N GLN A 517 12.84 -4.84 -13.45
CA GLN A 517 11.81 -4.27 -12.59
C GLN A 517 11.74 -4.98 -11.22
N ARG A 518 11.88 -6.31 -11.19
CA ARG A 518 11.94 -7.08 -9.94
C ARG A 518 13.22 -6.81 -9.14
N GLY A 519 14.36 -6.68 -9.79
CA GLY A 519 15.60 -6.24 -9.13
C GLY A 519 15.48 -4.85 -8.53
N LEU A 520 14.85 -3.92 -9.25
CA LEU A 520 14.58 -2.55 -8.77
C LEU A 520 13.49 -2.46 -7.71
N SER A 521 12.78 -3.55 -7.41
CA SER A 521 11.78 -3.60 -6.33
C SER A 521 12.36 -3.36 -4.93
N ILE A 522 13.68 -3.34 -4.80
CA ILE A 522 14.38 -2.83 -3.61
C ILE A 522 13.95 -1.39 -3.29
N SER A 523 13.74 -0.57 -4.32
CA SER A 523 13.21 0.80 -4.21
C SER A 523 11.83 0.90 -4.89
N PRO A 524 10.72 0.82 -4.13
CA PRO A 524 9.39 0.90 -4.69
C PRO A 524 9.11 2.14 -5.55
N PRO A 525 9.59 3.36 -5.18
CA PRO A 525 9.40 4.54 -6.03
C PRO A 525 10.09 4.43 -7.39
N ILE A 526 11.32 3.93 -7.44
CA ILE A 526 12.07 3.73 -8.69
C ILE A 526 11.42 2.63 -9.53
N SER A 527 11.09 1.49 -8.90
CA SER A 527 10.41 0.38 -9.56
C SER A 527 9.08 0.80 -10.19
N LYS A 528 8.30 1.66 -9.50
CA LYS A 528 7.05 2.22 -10.02
C LYS A 528 7.29 3.07 -11.26
N LYS A 529 8.22 4.05 -11.20
CA LYS A 529 8.49 4.95 -12.32
C LYS A 529 8.95 4.19 -13.57
N ILE A 530 9.87 3.26 -13.40
CA ILE A 530 10.35 2.41 -14.50
C ILE A 530 9.25 1.48 -14.98
N GLY A 531 8.45 0.92 -14.07
CA GLY A 531 7.30 0.09 -14.41
C GLY A 531 6.28 0.84 -15.27
N ASP A 532 5.94 2.07 -14.93
CA ASP A 532 4.99 2.89 -15.70
C ASP A 532 5.51 3.20 -17.12
N ILE A 533 6.81 3.50 -17.25
CA ILE A 533 7.44 3.74 -18.55
C ILE A 533 7.41 2.45 -19.40
N VAL A 534 7.78 1.31 -18.81
CA VAL A 534 7.78 0.00 -19.49
C VAL A 534 6.37 -0.42 -19.88
N GLU A 535 5.40 -0.26 -18.99
CA GLU A 535 3.99 -0.55 -19.31
C GLU A 535 3.46 0.36 -20.42
N GLY A 536 3.78 1.65 -20.40
CA GLY A 536 3.43 2.58 -21.48
C GLY A 536 3.98 2.08 -22.83
N GLN A 537 5.27 1.71 -22.90
CA GLN A 537 5.87 1.15 -24.09
C GLN A 537 5.21 -0.17 -24.53
N LYS A 538 4.83 -1.01 -23.58
CA LYS A 538 4.12 -2.27 -23.84
C LYS A 538 2.77 -2.03 -24.51
N PHE A 539 1.95 -1.13 -24.01
CA PHE A 539 0.66 -0.81 -24.61
C PHE A 539 0.78 -0.20 -26.01
N GLU A 540 1.78 0.65 -26.23
CA GLU A 540 2.04 1.22 -27.55
C GLU A 540 2.53 0.17 -28.55
N THR A 541 3.39 -0.75 -28.13
CA THR A 541 4.02 -1.75 -29.01
C THR A 541 3.17 -3.00 -29.23
N TRP A 542 2.28 -3.33 -28.30
CA TRP A 542 1.43 -4.53 -28.43
C TRP A 542 0.37 -4.34 -29.52
N LYS A 543 0.41 -5.21 -30.51
CA LYS A 543 -0.45 -5.15 -31.70
C LYS A 543 -1.95 -5.12 -31.38
N GLN A 544 -2.39 -5.81 -30.30
CA GLN A 544 -3.80 -5.85 -29.91
C GLN A 544 -4.32 -4.54 -29.33
N TYR A 545 -3.44 -3.67 -28.81
CA TYR A 545 -3.83 -2.38 -28.20
C TYR A 545 -3.47 -1.18 -29.08
N LYS A 546 -2.58 -1.37 -30.07
CA LYS A 546 -2.04 -0.28 -30.88
C LYS A 546 -3.09 0.57 -31.61
N ASN A 547 -4.24 -0.02 -31.92
CA ASN A 547 -5.31 0.65 -32.66
C ASN A 547 -6.54 0.98 -31.77
N ASP A 548 -6.45 0.74 -30.45
CA ASP A 548 -7.52 1.12 -29.51
C ASP A 548 -7.17 2.47 -28.89
N PRO A 549 -7.97 3.55 -29.16
CA PRO A 549 -7.70 4.88 -28.64
C PRO A 549 -7.62 4.95 -27.11
N PHE A 550 -8.38 4.10 -26.40
CA PHE A 550 -8.35 4.04 -24.94
C PHE A 550 -6.99 3.53 -24.45
N TYR A 551 -6.47 2.45 -25.03
CA TYR A 551 -5.17 1.90 -24.61
C TYR A 551 -3.98 2.73 -25.12
N GLN A 552 -4.13 3.46 -26.24
CA GLN A 552 -3.15 4.49 -26.61
C GLN A 552 -3.09 5.59 -25.55
N GLY A 553 -4.26 6.11 -25.15
CA GLY A 553 -4.34 7.09 -24.07
C GLY A 553 -3.74 6.55 -22.74
N PHE A 554 -3.97 5.27 -22.44
CA PHE A 554 -3.40 4.62 -21.27
C PHE A 554 -1.87 4.47 -21.36
N ALA A 555 -1.31 4.15 -22.52
CA ALA A 555 0.12 4.15 -22.76
C ALA A 555 0.76 5.51 -22.47
N TYR A 556 0.19 6.58 -23.03
CA TYR A 556 0.67 7.94 -22.75
C TYR A 556 0.51 8.34 -21.29
N ALA A 557 -0.59 7.95 -20.64
CA ALA A 557 -0.80 8.19 -19.21
C ALA A 557 0.27 7.49 -18.34
N ASN A 558 0.64 6.25 -18.68
CA ASN A 558 1.72 5.53 -17.99
C ASN A 558 3.08 6.21 -18.21
N TYR A 559 3.44 6.57 -19.44
CA TYR A 559 4.67 7.34 -19.70
C TYR A 559 4.70 8.65 -18.91
N PHE A 560 3.58 9.36 -18.92
CA PHE A 560 3.48 10.62 -18.23
C PHE A 560 3.57 10.47 -16.71
N SER A 561 2.94 9.45 -16.14
CA SER A 561 3.06 9.12 -14.72
C SER A 561 4.49 8.67 -14.32
N GLY A 562 5.18 7.96 -15.20
CA GLY A 562 6.57 7.57 -14.99
C GLY A 562 7.55 8.75 -15.04
N LEU A 563 7.31 9.72 -15.93
CA LEU A 563 8.17 10.89 -16.08
C LEU A 563 7.82 12.02 -15.11
N THR A 564 6.56 12.09 -14.66
CA THR A 564 6.05 13.10 -13.74
C THR A 564 5.53 12.43 -12.46
N ASN A 565 4.99 13.22 -11.54
CA ASN A 565 4.33 12.70 -10.34
C ASN A 565 2.80 12.81 -10.43
N LEU A 566 2.25 13.02 -11.63
CA LEU A 566 0.81 12.96 -11.85
C LEU A 566 0.32 11.52 -11.89
N PRO A 567 -0.77 11.17 -11.17
CA PRO A 567 -1.33 9.82 -11.14
C PRO A 567 -2.25 9.56 -12.36
N ALA A 568 -1.80 9.89 -13.59
CA ALA A 568 -2.60 9.71 -14.79
C ALA A 568 -2.91 8.22 -15.06
N ASP A 569 -1.96 7.35 -14.79
CA ASP A 569 -2.13 5.89 -14.84
C ASP A 569 -3.28 5.42 -13.94
N ARG A 570 -3.44 6.02 -12.76
CA ARG A 570 -4.49 5.67 -11.80
C ARG A 570 -5.89 6.05 -12.30
N ILE A 571 -6.00 7.19 -12.94
CA ILE A 571 -7.27 7.63 -13.55
C ILE A 571 -7.69 6.65 -14.63
N PHE A 572 -6.78 6.29 -15.53
CA PHE A 572 -7.08 5.32 -16.59
C PHE A 572 -7.40 3.93 -16.06
N LYS A 573 -6.66 3.42 -15.05
CA LYS A 573 -7.00 2.16 -14.37
C LYS A 573 -8.38 2.20 -13.71
N LYS A 574 -8.78 3.36 -13.17
CA LYS A 574 -10.12 3.52 -12.62
C LYS A 574 -11.21 3.46 -13.70
N ILE A 575 -10.97 4.08 -14.86
CA ILE A 575 -11.88 4.02 -16.01
C ILE A 575 -11.96 2.57 -16.54
N GLU A 576 -10.84 1.86 -16.64
CA GLU A 576 -10.80 0.44 -17.04
C GLU A 576 -11.61 -0.43 -16.08
N ASN A 577 -11.44 -0.26 -14.78
CA ASN A 577 -12.23 -0.96 -13.77
C ASN A 577 -13.73 -0.67 -13.89
N LEU A 578 -14.13 0.59 -14.10
CA LEU A 578 -15.52 0.96 -14.29
C LEU A 578 -16.09 0.37 -15.58
N LYS A 579 -15.30 0.32 -16.66
CA LYS A 579 -15.67 -0.35 -17.90
C LYS A 579 -15.89 -1.85 -17.67
N ALA A 580 -14.98 -2.52 -16.95
CA ALA A 580 -15.15 -3.94 -16.58
C ALA A 580 -16.37 -4.15 -15.66
N ALA A 581 -16.64 -3.23 -14.74
CA ALA A 581 -17.78 -3.29 -13.83
C ALA A 581 -19.14 -3.13 -14.54
N SER A 582 -19.16 -2.51 -15.71
CA SER A 582 -20.38 -2.29 -16.51
C SER A 582 -20.62 -3.36 -17.59
N GLN A 583 -19.81 -4.42 -17.64
CA GLN A 583 -20.03 -5.54 -18.56
C GLN A 583 -21.20 -6.43 -18.08
N ASP A 584 -22.03 -6.90 -18.99
CA ASP A 584 -23.18 -7.78 -18.67
C ASP A 584 -22.75 -9.10 -18.00
N SER A 585 -21.51 -9.54 -18.26
CA SER A 585 -20.92 -10.75 -17.66
C SER A 585 -20.39 -10.55 -16.24
N THR A 586 -20.42 -9.32 -15.71
CA THR A 586 -19.84 -8.97 -14.40
C THR A 586 -20.92 -9.02 -13.30
N GLU A 587 -20.69 -9.83 -12.28
CA GLU A 587 -21.62 -9.94 -11.15
C GLU A 587 -21.62 -8.67 -10.27
N ALA A 588 -22.73 -8.45 -9.53
CA ALA A 588 -22.91 -7.24 -8.71
C ALA A 588 -21.76 -7.03 -7.69
N TRP A 589 -21.32 -8.09 -7.01
CA TRP A 589 -20.21 -8.00 -6.04
C TRP A 589 -18.87 -7.68 -6.75
N GLN A 590 -18.63 -8.25 -7.94
CA GLN A 590 -17.44 -7.95 -8.75
C GLN A 590 -17.43 -6.48 -9.16
N SER A 591 -18.59 -5.95 -9.62
CA SER A 591 -18.74 -4.54 -9.97
C SER A 591 -18.43 -3.61 -8.80
N VAL A 592 -18.87 -3.94 -7.59
CA VAL A 592 -18.55 -3.18 -6.37
C VAL A 592 -17.05 -3.17 -6.10
N PHE A 593 -16.39 -4.34 -6.12
CA PHE A 593 -14.95 -4.41 -5.85
C PHE A 593 -14.10 -3.74 -6.95
N LEU A 594 -14.51 -3.83 -8.23
CA LEU A 594 -13.89 -3.09 -9.33
C LEU A 594 -14.00 -1.57 -9.10
N ALA A 595 -15.19 -1.08 -8.76
CA ALA A 595 -15.41 0.32 -8.43
C ALA A 595 -14.56 0.80 -7.25
N LEU A 596 -14.33 -0.06 -6.27
CA LEU A 596 -13.49 0.20 -5.11
C LEU A 596 -11.98 0.11 -5.43
N GLY A 597 -11.58 -0.42 -6.60
CA GLY A 597 -10.20 -0.38 -7.08
C GLY A 597 -9.45 -1.71 -7.09
N TRP A 598 -10.14 -2.85 -6.89
CA TRP A 598 -9.57 -4.15 -7.22
C TRP A 598 -9.45 -4.31 -8.74
N SER A 599 -8.42 -5.00 -9.18
CA SER A 599 -8.25 -5.25 -10.63
C SER A 599 -9.23 -6.33 -11.11
N PRO A 600 -9.61 -6.33 -12.39
CA PRO A 600 -10.42 -7.39 -12.98
C PRO A 600 -9.88 -8.79 -12.70
N TYR A 601 -8.56 -8.97 -12.83
CA TYR A 601 -7.89 -10.24 -12.48
C TYR A 601 -8.13 -10.69 -11.03
N ASN A 602 -8.14 -9.75 -10.06
CA ASN A 602 -8.32 -10.08 -8.64
C ASN A 602 -9.74 -10.58 -8.33
N VAL A 603 -10.73 -10.07 -9.07
CA VAL A 603 -12.16 -10.41 -8.89
C VAL A 603 -12.68 -11.42 -9.91
N GLY A 604 -11.80 -11.96 -10.76
CA GLY A 604 -12.17 -13.00 -11.73
C GLY A 604 -12.93 -12.50 -12.96
N VAL A 605 -12.81 -11.20 -13.30
CA VAL A 605 -13.47 -10.60 -14.48
C VAL A 605 -12.49 -10.53 -15.64
N ASP A 606 -12.86 -11.07 -16.78
CA ASP A 606 -12.14 -10.89 -18.04
C ASP A 606 -12.63 -9.61 -18.74
N ILE A 607 -11.70 -8.74 -19.15
CA ILE A 607 -12.06 -7.49 -19.85
C ILE A 607 -12.40 -7.80 -21.29
N GLU A 608 -13.61 -7.46 -21.71
CA GLU A 608 -14.01 -7.50 -23.11
C GLU A 608 -13.39 -6.31 -23.87
N TYR A 609 -12.50 -6.62 -24.80
CA TYR A 609 -11.87 -5.62 -25.66
C TYR A 609 -12.71 -5.38 -26.92
N ASN A 610 -13.12 -4.15 -27.18
CA ASN A 610 -13.84 -3.75 -28.40
C ASN A 610 -12.90 -3.77 -29.62
N ILE A 611 -12.28 -4.91 -29.91
CA ILE A 611 -11.51 -5.10 -31.14
C ILE A 611 -12.42 -5.86 -32.11
N PRO A 612 -12.73 -5.31 -33.32
CA PRO A 612 -13.52 -6.04 -34.31
C PRO A 612 -12.92 -7.42 -34.57
N TYR A 613 -13.71 -8.47 -34.41
CA TYR A 613 -13.31 -9.88 -34.53
C TYR A 613 -12.60 -10.19 -35.87
N SER A 614 -12.94 -9.47 -36.92
CA SER A 614 -12.30 -9.52 -38.24
C SER A 614 -10.81 -9.12 -38.23
N THR A 615 -10.42 -8.17 -37.40
CA THR A 615 -9.03 -7.69 -37.30
C THR A 615 -8.13 -8.64 -36.50
N TYR A 616 -8.70 -9.38 -35.57
CA TYR A 616 -7.99 -10.39 -34.78
C TYR A 616 -7.66 -11.64 -35.62
N ASN A 617 -8.60 -12.12 -36.40
CA ASN A 617 -8.42 -13.33 -37.25
C ASN A 617 -7.59 -13.08 -38.49
N SER A 618 -7.72 -11.91 -39.15
CA SER A 618 -6.88 -11.56 -40.29
C SER A 618 -5.39 -11.35 -39.90
N ARG A 619 -5.12 -10.93 -38.65
CA ARG A 619 -3.74 -10.82 -38.15
C ARG A 619 -3.13 -12.15 -37.70
N LYS A 620 -3.95 -13.13 -37.27
CA LYS A 620 -3.47 -14.49 -37.07
C LYS A 620 -3.11 -15.19 -38.39
N SER A 621 -3.83 -14.91 -39.47
CA SER A 621 -3.52 -15.43 -40.81
C SER A 621 -2.28 -14.76 -41.42
N ASN A 622 -2.10 -13.44 -41.26
CA ASN A 622 -0.95 -12.71 -41.79
C ASN A 622 0.36 -12.93 -40.99
N ALA A 623 0.29 -13.35 -39.74
CA ALA A 623 1.47 -13.79 -38.98
C ALA A 623 2.06 -15.12 -39.46
N ARG A 624 1.29 -15.88 -40.31
CA ARG A 624 1.75 -17.13 -40.93
C ARG A 624 2.52 -16.96 -42.24
N THR A 625 2.59 -15.72 -42.81
CA THR A 625 3.19 -15.45 -44.12
C THR A 625 4.46 -14.58 -44.05
N ARG A 626 5.36 -14.76 -43.06
CA ARG A 626 6.74 -14.28 -43.15
C ARG A 626 7.61 -15.39 -43.78
N PRO A 627 8.45 -15.09 -44.80
CA PRO A 627 9.26 -16.12 -45.44
C PRO A 627 10.22 -16.75 -44.43
N GLN A 628 10.07 -18.04 -44.23
CA GLN A 628 10.98 -18.85 -43.39
C GLN A 628 12.33 -18.96 -44.06
N ARG A 629 13.37 -18.53 -43.38
CA ARG A 629 14.77 -18.89 -43.65
C ARG A 629 14.85 -20.43 -43.52
N LYS A 630 15.16 -21.12 -44.60
CA LYS A 630 15.26 -22.57 -44.69
C LYS A 630 16.22 -23.11 -43.63
N GLN A 631 15.66 -23.78 -42.61
CA GLN A 631 16.39 -24.75 -41.78
C GLN A 631 15.88 -26.13 -42.17
N PRO A 632 16.74 -27.19 -42.08
CA PRO A 632 16.41 -28.50 -42.61
C PRO A 632 15.18 -29.07 -41.90
N GLN A 633 14.27 -29.57 -42.71
CA GLN A 633 12.99 -30.11 -42.31
C GLN A 633 13.12 -31.35 -41.41
N ARG A 634 12.84 -31.20 -40.11
CA ARG A 634 12.27 -32.33 -39.34
C ARG A 634 10.78 -32.38 -39.65
N LYS A 635 10.35 -33.48 -40.28
CA LYS A 635 8.94 -33.77 -40.63
C LYS A 635 8.06 -33.61 -39.37
N ARG A 636 7.26 -32.55 -39.30
CA ARG A 636 6.15 -32.45 -38.36
C ARG A 636 4.96 -33.24 -38.91
N SER A 637 4.54 -34.27 -38.19
CA SER A 637 3.30 -34.96 -38.43
C SER A 637 2.11 -34.01 -38.33
N LYS A 638 1.19 -34.07 -39.29
CA LYS A 638 -0.07 -33.33 -39.28
C LYS A 638 -0.89 -33.79 -38.08
N ARG A 639 -1.20 -32.88 -37.14
CA ARG A 639 -2.23 -33.10 -36.13
C ARG A 639 -3.57 -33.25 -36.87
N SER A 640 -4.18 -34.38 -36.74
CA SER A 640 -5.61 -34.56 -37.05
C SER A 640 -6.44 -33.69 -36.10
N PRO A 641 -7.55 -33.10 -36.54
CA PRO A 641 -8.43 -32.35 -35.67
C PRO A 641 -8.96 -33.28 -34.58
N VAL A 642 -8.84 -32.85 -33.32
CA VAL A 642 -9.44 -33.52 -32.16
C VAL A 642 -10.95 -33.44 -32.35
N PRO A 643 -11.69 -34.59 -32.40
CA PRO A 643 -13.15 -34.56 -32.51
C PRO A 643 -13.75 -33.97 -31.23
N ASP A 644 -14.63 -33.01 -31.34
CA ASP A 644 -15.35 -32.35 -30.22
C ASP A 644 -16.28 -33.30 -29.42
N LYS A 645 -16.35 -34.57 -29.76
CA LYS A 645 -17.19 -35.58 -29.09
C LYS A 645 -16.42 -36.91 -28.94
N LEU A 646 -16.53 -37.51 -27.77
CA LEU A 646 -16.03 -38.84 -27.52
C LEU A 646 -16.72 -39.83 -28.48
N PRO A 647 -16.01 -40.86 -29.04
CA PRO A 647 -16.60 -41.86 -29.89
C PRO A 647 -17.75 -42.58 -29.21
N GLU A 648 -18.68 -43.12 -30.01
CA GLU A 648 -19.82 -43.85 -29.49
C GLU A 648 -19.36 -45.09 -28.69
N GLY A 649 -19.87 -45.22 -27.46
CA GLY A 649 -19.45 -46.27 -26.53
C GLY A 649 -18.31 -45.92 -25.59
N VAL A 650 -17.55 -44.82 -25.82
CA VAL A 650 -16.48 -44.34 -24.94
C VAL A 650 -17.05 -43.43 -23.85
N LEU A 651 -16.78 -43.75 -22.60
CA LEU A 651 -17.29 -43.01 -21.44
C LEU A 651 -16.29 -41.98 -20.89
N GLY A 652 -15.00 -42.20 -21.13
CA GLY A 652 -13.90 -41.28 -20.74
C GLY A 652 -12.68 -41.50 -21.61
N ARG A 653 -11.75 -40.57 -21.60
CA ARG A 653 -10.45 -40.66 -22.27
C ARG A 653 -9.41 -39.84 -21.51
N ALA A 654 -8.31 -40.50 -21.20
CA ALA A 654 -7.13 -39.80 -20.64
C ALA A 654 -6.24 -39.27 -21.77
N ASN A 655 -5.80 -38.04 -21.69
CA ASN A 655 -4.95 -37.38 -22.67
C ASN A 655 -3.50 -37.28 -22.17
N LYS A 656 -2.53 -37.28 -23.09
CA LYS A 656 -1.10 -37.16 -22.75
C LYS A 656 -0.71 -35.83 -22.06
N ASP A 657 -1.50 -34.81 -22.28
CA ASP A 657 -1.31 -33.50 -21.64
C ASP A 657 -1.75 -33.45 -20.18
N GLY A 658 -2.26 -34.58 -19.66
CA GLY A 658 -2.72 -34.72 -18.28
C GLY A 658 -4.21 -34.40 -18.09
N THR A 659 -4.94 -34.11 -19.16
CA THR A 659 -6.38 -33.86 -19.12
C THR A 659 -7.21 -35.15 -19.29
N MET A 660 -8.47 -35.12 -18.91
CA MET A 660 -9.45 -36.18 -19.11
C MET A 660 -10.70 -35.66 -19.79
N ASP A 661 -11.20 -36.38 -20.78
CA ASP A 661 -12.50 -36.12 -21.37
C ASP A 661 -13.51 -37.11 -20.78
N ILE A 662 -14.57 -36.64 -20.15
CA ILE A 662 -15.62 -37.48 -19.56
C ILE A 662 -16.96 -37.18 -20.24
N LYS A 663 -17.66 -38.23 -20.64
CA LYS A 663 -18.95 -38.12 -21.33
C LYS A 663 -19.97 -37.40 -20.45
N PRO A 664 -20.63 -36.34 -20.96
CA PRO A 664 -21.66 -35.63 -20.20
C PRO A 664 -22.91 -36.52 -20.00
N GLY A 665 -23.68 -36.27 -18.93
CA GLY A 665 -24.92 -36.98 -18.62
C GLY A 665 -24.75 -38.34 -17.91
N LEU A 666 -23.56 -38.67 -17.41
CA LEU A 666 -23.35 -39.85 -16.57
C LEU A 666 -23.90 -39.62 -15.15
N SER A 667 -24.49 -40.68 -14.55
CA SER A 667 -24.83 -40.62 -13.11
C SER A 667 -23.59 -40.43 -12.27
N ALA A 668 -23.70 -39.79 -11.09
CA ALA A 668 -22.59 -39.48 -10.21
C ALA A 668 -21.71 -40.70 -9.88
N GLU A 669 -22.32 -41.85 -9.66
CA GLU A 669 -21.61 -43.11 -9.38
C GLU A 669 -20.84 -43.62 -10.62
N LYS A 670 -21.47 -43.59 -11.83
CA LYS A 670 -20.79 -43.95 -13.07
C LYS A 670 -19.64 -42.99 -13.39
N ARG A 671 -19.86 -41.68 -13.22
CA ARG A 671 -18.84 -40.65 -13.44
C ARG A 671 -17.63 -40.89 -12.54
N LYS A 672 -17.84 -41.20 -11.28
CA LYS A 672 -16.75 -41.48 -10.31
C LYS A 672 -15.93 -42.69 -10.74
N LYS A 673 -16.58 -43.78 -11.22
CA LYS A 673 -15.89 -44.96 -11.72
C LYS A 673 -15.09 -44.69 -13.00
N VAL A 674 -15.61 -43.89 -13.92
CA VAL A 674 -14.90 -43.49 -15.15
C VAL A 674 -13.69 -42.61 -14.83
N ILE A 675 -13.85 -41.61 -13.96
CA ILE A 675 -12.73 -40.75 -13.52
C ILE A 675 -11.61 -41.56 -12.86
N ALA A 676 -11.95 -42.51 -11.98
CA ALA A 676 -10.97 -43.38 -11.35
C ALA A 676 -10.22 -44.27 -12.36
N HIS A 677 -10.90 -44.72 -13.45
CA HIS A 677 -10.29 -45.48 -14.54
C HIS A 677 -9.32 -44.62 -15.37
N GLU A 678 -9.75 -43.43 -15.82
CA GLU A 678 -8.93 -42.55 -16.64
C GLU A 678 -7.74 -41.98 -15.82
N GLN A 679 -7.89 -41.81 -14.50
CA GLN A 679 -6.79 -41.42 -13.63
C GLN A 679 -5.65 -42.46 -13.63
N VAL A 680 -5.97 -43.76 -13.72
CA VAL A 680 -4.92 -44.79 -13.83
C VAL A 680 -4.18 -44.67 -15.17
N HIS A 681 -4.86 -44.33 -16.27
CA HIS A 681 -4.21 -44.08 -17.55
C HIS A 681 -3.29 -42.84 -17.49
N LEU A 682 -3.70 -41.78 -16.82
CA LEU A 682 -2.81 -40.62 -16.57
C LEU A 682 -1.57 -41.02 -15.77
N ASP A 683 -1.72 -41.88 -14.75
CA ASP A 683 -0.61 -42.37 -13.95
C ASP A 683 0.33 -43.27 -14.79
N GLN A 684 -0.23 -44.06 -15.74
CA GLN A 684 0.52 -44.88 -16.69
C GLN A 684 1.31 -43.98 -17.67
N PHE A 685 0.73 -42.88 -18.17
CA PHE A 685 1.44 -41.90 -19.02
C PHE A 685 2.57 -41.20 -18.23
N LYS A 686 2.28 -40.72 -17.03
CA LYS A 686 3.28 -40.04 -16.17
C LYS A 686 4.45 -40.94 -15.82
N SER A 687 4.21 -42.22 -15.62
CA SER A 687 5.25 -43.19 -15.27
C SER A 687 6.01 -43.70 -16.50
N GLY A 688 5.65 -43.29 -17.70
CA GLY A 688 6.24 -43.81 -18.97
C GLY A 688 5.91 -45.27 -19.27
N LYS A 689 4.97 -45.88 -18.56
CA LYS A 689 4.51 -47.26 -18.82
C LYS A 689 3.68 -47.34 -20.06
N LEU A 690 2.90 -46.29 -20.37
CA LEU A 690 2.02 -46.21 -21.53
C LEU A 690 2.37 -44.95 -22.32
N ASP A 691 2.46 -45.09 -23.63
CA ASP A 691 2.59 -43.96 -24.54
C ASP A 691 1.87 -44.23 -25.86
N TYR A 692 1.24 -43.20 -26.45
CA TYR A 692 0.52 -43.28 -27.73
C TYR A 692 1.15 -42.37 -28.77
N THR A 693 1.32 -42.93 -29.97
CA THR A 693 1.60 -42.15 -31.19
C THR A 693 0.51 -42.44 -32.22
N ASP A 694 0.55 -41.79 -33.36
CA ASP A 694 -0.43 -42.06 -34.44
C ASP A 694 -0.28 -43.46 -35.04
N SER A 695 0.90 -44.09 -34.93
CA SER A 695 1.24 -45.38 -35.52
C SER A 695 1.49 -46.50 -34.49
N ASP A 696 1.72 -46.18 -33.25
CA ASP A 696 2.16 -47.13 -32.25
C ASP A 696 1.60 -46.81 -30.86
N ILE A 697 1.44 -47.86 -30.05
CA ILE A 697 1.29 -47.78 -28.59
C ILE A 697 2.53 -48.39 -27.97
N THR A 698 3.12 -47.69 -27.03
CA THR A 698 4.24 -48.23 -26.22
C THR A 698 3.68 -48.65 -24.87
N TRP A 699 3.80 -49.94 -24.52
CA TRP A 699 3.42 -50.49 -23.24
C TRP A 699 4.65 -51.14 -22.55
N LYS A 700 5.07 -50.56 -21.40
CA LYS A 700 6.24 -51.04 -20.66
C LYS A 700 7.48 -51.23 -21.55
N GLY A 701 7.69 -50.29 -22.49
CA GLY A 701 8.82 -50.30 -23.43
C GLY A 701 8.60 -51.13 -24.69
N GLN A 702 7.54 -51.95 -24.80
CA GLN A 702 7.19 -52.72 -25.98
C GLN A 702 6.34 -51.88 -26.94
N LYS A 703 6.79 -51.72 -28.18
CA LYS A 703 6.02 -51.06 -29.25
C LYS A 703 5.00 -52.01 -29.86
N ILE A 704 3.76 -51.58 -29.91
CA ILE A 704 2.60 -52.31 -30.42
C ILE A 704 2.00 -51.51 -31.57
N PRO A 705 1.90 -52.07 -32.79
CA PRO A 705 1.38 -51.37 -33.97
C PRO A 705 -0.09 -50.97 -33.78
N ARG A 706 -0.42 -49.72 -34.21
CA ARG A 706 -1.74 -49.15 -34.26
C ARG A 706 -2.11 -48.85 -35.71
N THR A 707 -3.27 -49.28 -36.16
CA THR A 707 -3.75 -49.03 -37.51
C THR A 707 -4.42 -47.64 -37.60
N ALA A 708 -4.57 -47.10 -38.80
CA ALA A 708 -5.15 -45.78 -39.03
C ALA A 708 -6.61 -45.67 -38.58
N ASP A 709 -7.34 -46.77 -38.48
CA ASP A 709 -8.71 -46.90 -37.99
C ASP A 709 -8.78 -47.20 -36.47
N SER A 710 -7.71 -46.87 -35.73
CA SER A 710 -7.61 -46.99 -34.27
C SER A 710 -7.75 -48.42 -33.75
N LYS A 711 -7.35 -49.45 -34.53
CA LYS A 711 -7.22 -50.81 -34.05
C LYS A 711 -5.80 -51.14 -33.66
N ILE A 712 -5.63 -52.03 -32.71
CA ILE A 712 -4.37 -52.38 -32.07
C ILE A 712 -4.06 -53.84 -32.35
N PHE A 713 -2.88 -54.12 -32.96
CA PHE A 713 -2.44 -55.48 -33.23
C PHE A 713 -1.54 -55.97 -32.08
N TYR A 714 -2.13 -56.81 -31.20
CA TYR A 714 -1.44 -57.31 -30.01
C TYR A 714 -1.57 -58.83 -29.91
N ASN A 715 -0.43 -59.51 -29.71
CA ASN A 715 -0.36 -61.01 -29.62
C ASN A 715 -1.10 -61.74 -30.72
N GLY A 716 -0.89 -61.35 -31.97
CA GLY A 716 -1.48 -62.01 -33.13
C GLY A 716 -2.97 -61.76 -33.38
N LYS A 717 -3.60 -60.84 -32.60
CA LYS A 717 -5.02 -60.48 -32.73
C LYS A 717 -5.22 -58.98 -32.84
N LEU A 718 -6.28 -58.57 -33.52
CA LEU A 718 -6.68 -57.21 -33.72
C LEU A 718 -7.71 -56.81 -32.65
N TYR A 719 -7.44 -55.75 -31.92
CA TYR A 719 -8.32 -55.22 -30.86
C TYR A 719 -8.79 -53.81 -31.22
N ILE A 720 -9.97 -53.43 -30.76
CA ILE A 720 -10.44 -52.04 -30.79
C ILE A 720 -9.73 -51.31 -29.64
N GLU A 721 -9.34 -50.07 -29.85
CA GLU A 721 -8.77 -49.21 -28.83
C GLU A 721 -9.72 -49.11 -27.61
N GLY A 722 -9.19 -49.24 -26.38
CA GLY A 722 -10.00 -49.31 -25.16
C GLY A 722 -10.58 -50.72 -24.85
N ALA A 723 -10.22 -51.77 -25.64
CA ALA A 723 -10.66 -53.14 -25.35
C ALA A 723 -10.14 -53.64 -23.99
N LYS A 724 -11.03 -54.06 -23.10
CA LYS A 724 -10.73 -54.52 -21.74
C LYS A 724 -9.70 -55.65 -21.63
N SER A 725 -9.43 -56.34 -22.72
CA SER A 725 -8.44 -57.42 -22.84
C SER A 725 -7.00 -56.92 -23.03
N LEU A 726 -6.81 -55.68 -23.42
CA LEU A 726 -5.48 -55.05 -23.54
C LEU A 726 -4.80 -54.91 -22.19
N PRO A 727 -3.47 -55.09 -22.08
CA PRO A 727 -2.78 -55.13 -20.79
C PRO A 727 -2.90 -53.85 -19.96
N TRP A 728 -2.84 -52.67 -20.56
CA TRP A 728 -3.02 -51.37 -19.88
C TRP A 728 -4.46 -51.17 -19.40
N GLU A 729 -5.45 -51.63 -20.16
CA GLU A 729 -6.85 -51.59 -19.79
C GLU A 729 -7.16 -52.56 -18.64
N LYS A 730 -6.53 -53.76 -18.63
CA LYS A 730 -6.61 -54.69 -17.51
C LYS A 730 -6.03 -54.10 -16.23
N GLU A 731 -4.86 -53.46 -16.35
CA GLU A 731 -4.24 -52.78 -15.20
C GLU A 731 -5.12 -51.62 -14.72
N ALA A 732 -5.68 -50.80 -15.64
CA ALA A 732 -6.58 -49.70 -15.29
C ALA A 732 -7.87 -50.20 -14.61
N ASN A 733 -8.49 -51.24 -15.13
CA ASN A 733 -9.67 -51.83 -14.53
C ASN A 733 -9.42 -52.46 -13.15
N LYS A 734 -8.22 -53.01 -12.92
CA LYS A 734 -7.85 -53.59 -11.63
C LYS A 734 -7.58 -52.49 -10.58
N LEU A 735 -6.81 -51.48 -10.94
CA LEU A 735 -6.38 -50.42 -9.99
C LEU A 735 -7.49 -49.41 -9.71
N SER A 736 -8.37 -49.14 -10.66
CA SER A 736 -9.52 -48.22 -10.46
C SER A 736 -10.55 -48.79 -9.46
N LYS A 737 -10.70 -50.10 -9.32
CA LYS A 737 -11.58 -50.72 -8.31
C LYS A 737 -11.16 -50.42 -6.88
N ASN A 738 -9.88 -50.17 -6.66
CA ASN A 738 -9.35 -49.83 -5.35
C ASN A 738 -9.40 -48.33 -5.05
N LYS A 739 -9.80 -47.49 -6.00
CA LYS A 739 -9.88 -46.02 -5.91
C LYS A 739 -11.35 -45.52 -5.83
N VAL A 740 -12.36 -46.36 -5.95
CA VAL A 740 -13.79 -46.08 -5.85
C VAL A 740 -14.34 -46.57 -4.53
#